data_a60aa1ac2ac57b1d3a78c35174b39692
#
_entry.id   a60aa1ac2ac57b1d3a78c35174b39692
#
_cell.length_a   1.000
_cell.length_b   1.000
_cell.length_c   1.000
_cell.angle_alpha   90.00
_cell.angle_beta   90.00
_cell.angle_gamma   90.00
#
_symmetry.space_group_name_H-M   'P 1'
#
loop_
_entity.id
_entity.type
_entity.pdbx_description
1 polymer ?
#
loop_
_entity_poly.entity_id
_entity_poly.type
_entity_poly.pdbx_seq_one_letter_code
_entity_poly.pdbx_strand_id
1 'polypeptide(L)'
;MSEKMYPIPFKSLMNWVVTEYANSGEIFGVRKAYHATGKSLPIFGERIETPFGPAAGPNSQLAQNIIAAYMAGARFFEVKTVQKMDGEELAACVPRPCILANDEGYNQEWSTELTVPQAMDEYIKAWCALKVLSKVYGFGDPNGFVFNMSVGYDLEGIKGDKVNTYIEGMKDATKTAIFGECKAVLKELFPEESDYIDAIDPRVSRSVTVSTLHGCPPDEIERIASYLITEKHLHTFVKCNPTILGYETARRILDGMGYDYIVFDDHHFREDLQWADAVPMFERLQALADSKGLEFGLKLSNTFPVDTTRGELPNNEMYMSGRSLFPLTIEMCHRISRQFKGKMRISFAGGAEYFNCDKLFAAGIWPITVATTILKPGGYNRLLQMVEKVEPMPYKPFDGTDTQAICDMSTASHTDVHHVKPIKPLPSRKSEKNVPWIDCFTAPCKGGCPIAQDIPEYMELCNKGLYGPALKLITEKNPLPFLTGTICAHRCQTKCSRNFYDESVRIRDTKLLAAQKGYNALMASIKLPERVAGKKVAIIGGGPTGIAAAYFCGRAGIETTIFERESCLGGVPRHVIPSFRIANEAIEKDIALMEKYGVEVKCGAPAPSVDELKKQGYTHILLAVGAWKPGKLDIAGDVAGAIQWMKGVKAGNIAVAGNIVVVGGGNTAMDAARLAKRSGAESVTLVYRRTRKYMPADEHELALALADGVTFAELAAPVKQADGALKCEKMVLGEADASGRRSPVGSGEFFTVPCDLVISAVGEQVDDALMAANGIELDKKGRPAFQTNVDGVYAAGDAKRGPATVVEGIADAAAFAEAVIGKPYTYDIPEQAYVTKADAEAKKGILKMSACICCEGDRCLQCATVCENCVDSCPNRANVAIRMADGSHQIVHVDKMCNECGNCTQFCPYSSEPCHDKFTLFQTAEDMVDSHNAGVLFLGGDKVRVRTFGEPKDYDLSGKNDLPADLEKLIVTLRDKYSYLYL
;
A
#
# COMPACT_ATOMS: atom_id res chain seq x y z
N MET A 1 0.23 12.45 -26.50
CA MET A 1 0.10 12.40 -25.02
C MET A 1 0.55 13.74 -24.45
N SER A 2 -0.20 14.27 -23.51
CA SER A 2 0.12 15.57 -22.94
C SER A 2 1.10 15.37 -21.78
N GLU A 3 2.39 15.44 -22.05
CA GLU A 3 3.42 15.51 -20.99
C GLU A 3 3.38 16.84 -20.23
N LYS A 4 2.54 17.78 -20.67
CA LYS A 4 2.46 19.15 -20.14
C LYS A 4 1.24 19.32 -19.26
N MET A 5 1.38 20.06 -18.18
CA MET A 5 0.25 20.47 -17.37
C MET A 5 -0.69 21.39 -18.17
N TYR A 6 -1.99 21.11 -18.10
CA TYR A 6 -3.02 21.86 -18.81
C TYR A 6 -3.91 22.63 -17.82
N PRO A 7 -3.86 23.96 -17.83
CA PRO A 7 -4.78 24.81 -17.09
C PRO A 7 -6.18 24.73 -17.70
N ILE A 8 -7.14 24.19 -16.98
CA ILE A 8 -8.54 24.13 -17.45
C ILE A 8 -9.10 25.56 -17.59
N PRO A 9 -9.73 25.95 -18.72
CA PRO A 9 -10.40 27.24 -18.82
C PRO A 9 -11.43 27.43 -17.71
N PHE A 10 -11.50 28.62 -17.11
CA PHE A 10 -12.30 28.83 -15.89
C PHE A 10 -13.78 28.47 -16.06
N LYS A 11 -14.37 28.76 -17.21
CA LYS A 11 -15.75 28.40 -17.52
C LYS A 11 -15.95 26.88 -17.52
N SER A 12 -15.04 26.12 -18.15
CA SER A 12 -15.08 24.65 -18.16
C SER A 12 -14.88 24.08 -16.76
N LEU A 13 -13.93 24.63 -16.00
CA LEU A 13 -13.66 24.26 -14.61
C LEU A 13 -14.90 24.40 -13.72
N MET A 14 -15.57 25.56 -13.80
CA MET A 14 -16.74 25.83 -12.99
C MET A 14 -17.97 25.04 -13.45
N ASN A 15 -18.15 24.83 -14.75
CA ASN A 15 -19.20 23.96 -15.28
C ASN A 15 -19.01 22.53 -14.77
N TRP A 16 -17.78 22.02 -14.74
CA TRP A 16 -17.50 20.70 -14.12
C TRP A 16 -17.92 20.69 -12.66
N VAL A 17 -17.40 21.59 -11.83
CA VAL A 17 -17.70 21.67 -10.41
C VAL A 17 -19.21 21.70 -10.11
N VAL A 18 -19.94 22.61 -10.79
CA VAL A 18 -21.38 22.78 -10.57
C VAL A 18 -22.15 21.55 -11.00
N THR A 19 -21.81 20.98 -12.16
CA THR A 19 -22.54 19.83 -12.73
C THR A 19 -22.27 18.56 -11.91
N GLU A 20 -21.01 18.29 -11.56
CA GLU A 20 -20.65 17.12 -10.76
C GLU A 20 -21.27 17.18 -9.36
N TYR A 21 -21.18 18.35 -8.70
CA TYR A 21 -21.80 18.54 -7.38
C TYR A 21 -23.33 18.38 -7.41
N ALA A 22 -23.99 18.93 -8.40
CA ALA A 22 -25.44 18.78 -8.55
C ALA A 22 -25.86 17.32 -8.81
N ASN A 23 -25.05 16.56 -9.56
CA ASN A 23 -25.36 15.18 -9.92
C ASN A 23 -25.07 14.17 -8.82
N SER A 24 -24.00 14.38 -8.03
CA SER A 24 -23.47 13.37 -7.11
C SER A 24 -23.08 13.89 -5.73
N GLY A 25 -23.08 15.20 -5.51
CA GLY A 25 -22.52 15.80 -4.30
C GLY A 25 -20.98 15.72 -4.21
N GLU A 26 -20.32 15.32 -5.29
CA GLU A 26 -18.87 15.17 -5.39
C GLU A 26 -18.26 16.35 -6.16
N ILE A 27 -17.00 16.65 -5.89
CA ILE A 27 -16.19 17.59 -6.68
C ILE A 27 -14.82 16.97 -6.90
N PHE A 28 -14.44 16.75 -8.15
CA PHE A 28 -13.15 16.14 -8.56
C PHE A 28 -12.84 14.82 -7.82
N GLY A 29 -13.88 13.98 -7.60
CA GLY A 29 -13.76 12.70 -6.90
C GLY A 29 -13.63 12.81 -5.38
N VAL A 30 -13.80 13.99 -4.79
CA VAL A 30 -13.99 14.16 -3.33
C VAL A 30 -15.45 13.91 -3.02
N ARG A 31 -15.74 12.80 -2.32
CA ARG A 31 -17.10 12.27 -2.13
C ARG A 31 -17.87 12.93 -0.99
N LYS A 32 -17.17 13.48 -0.01
CA LYS A 32 -17.76 14.10 1.18
C LYS A 32 -17.19 15.49 1.35
N ALA A 33 -18.07 16.49 1.28
CA ALA A 33 -17.71 17.86 1.59
C ALA A 33 -17.52 18.05 3.10
N TYR A 34 -16.49 18.78 3.48
CA TYR A 34 -16.35 19.31 4.82
C TYR A 34 -17.17 20.59 4.97
N HIS A 35 -17.95 20.69 6.03
CA HIS A 35 -18.65 21.90 6.41
C HIS A 35 -18.05 22.46 7.72
N ALA A 36 -17.60 23.70 7.67
CA ALA A 36 -16.93 24.31 8.79
C ALA A 36 -17.87 24.48 10.01
N THR A 37 -17.34 24.26 11.20
CA THR A 37 -18.09 24.27 12.46
C THR A 37 -18.08 25.63 13.19
N GLY A 38 -17.55 26.67 12.55
CA GLY A 38 -17.42 28.01 13.11
C GLY A 38 -16.17 28.22 13.98
N LYS A 39 -15.31 27.19 14.15
CA LYS A 39 -13.99 27.33 14.75
C LYS A 39 -13.03 28.02 13.78
N SER A 40 -12.07 28.78 14.32
CA SER A 40 -11.02 29.37 13.48
C SER A 40 -9.75 29.68 14.27
N LEU A 41 -8.65 29.82 13.54
CA LEU A 41 -7.32 30.18 14.04
C LEU A 41 -6.85 31.46 13.34
N PRO A 42 -6.34 32.47 14.05
CA PRO A 42 -5.83 33.70 13.44
C PRO A 42 -4.42 33.50 12.89
N ILE A 43 -4.19 33.91 11.64
CA ILE A 43 -2.90 33.87 10.99
C ILE A 43 -2.81 34.99 9.94
N PHE A 44 -1.68 35.72 9.89
CA PHE A 44 -1.39 36.76 8.89
C PHE A 44 -2.43 37.91 8.84
N GLY A 45 -3.06 38.21 9.97
CA GLY A 45 -4.17 39.15 10.03
C GLY A 45 -5.47 38.65 9.40
N GLU A 46 -5.54 37.39 9.05
CA GLU A 46 -6.67 36.64 8.50
C GLU A 46 -7.05 35.48 9.45
N ARG A 47 -7.86 34.54 8.98
CA ARG A 47 -8.23 33.36 9.77
C ARG A 47 -8.36 32.12 8.90
N ILE A 48 -8.13 30.96 9.49
CA ILE A 48 -8.34 29.64 8.87
C ILE A 48 -9.29 28.81 9.74
N GLU A 49 -10.29 28.18 9.14
CA GLU A 49 -11.29 27.35 9.86
C GLU A 49 -10.74 25.97 10.23
N THR A 50 -9.69 25.52 9.56
CA THR A 50 -8.95 24.31 9.92
C THR A 50 -7.44 24.56 9.80
N PRO A 51 -6.59 23.87 10.58
CA PRO A 51 -5.14 24.05 10.51
C PRO A 51 -4.48 23.37 9.32
N PHE A 52 -5.23 22.80 8.38
CA PHE A 52 -4.70 21.92 7.33
C PHE A 52 -4.78 22.49 5.93
N GLY A 53 -3.91 21.97 5.05
CA GLY A 53 -3.97 22.20 3.61
C GLY A 53 -2.91 21.45 2.82
N PRO A 54 -2.89 21.62 1.49
CA PRO A 54 -1.82 21.08 0.67
C PRO A 54 -0.52 21.89 0.86
N ALA A 55 0.60 21.19 0.90
CA ALA A 55 1.93 21.81 0.80
C ALA A 55 2.20 22.25 -0.66
N ALA A 56 3.21 23.10 -0.87
CA ALA A 56 3.70 23.49 -2.19
C ALA A 56 4.27 22.26 -2.93
N GLY A 57 3.38 21.49 -3.54
CA GLY A 57 3.65 20.20 -4.17
C GLY A 57 2.73 19.92 -5.36
N PRO A 58 2.66 18.67 -5.84
CA PRO A 58 1.84 18.32 -7.01
C PRO A 58 0.37 18.72 -6.90
N ASN A 59 -0.18 18.69 -5.68
CA ASN A 59 -1.60 18.97 -5.40
C ASN A 59 -1.93 20.46 -5.20
N SER A 60 -1.03 21.39 -5.45
CA SER A 60 -1.26 22.84 -5.29
C SER A 60 -0.84 23.68 -6.50
N GLN A 61 -0.74 23.04 -7.68
CA GLN A 61 -0.38 23.71 -8.94
C GLN A 61 -1.59 24.18 -9.76
N LEU A 62 -2.67 23.41 -9.76
CA LEU A 62 -3.84 23.61 -10.60
C LEU A 62 -5.09 23.95 -9.76
N ALA A 63 -5.98 24.75 -10.31
CA ALA A 63 -7.18 25.20 -9.61
C ALA A 63 -8.07 24.02 -9.16
N GLN A 64 -8.24 22.97 -9.99
CA GLN A 64 -9.02 21.78 -9.62
C GLN A 64 -8.48 21.08 -8.37
N ASN A 65 -7.16 21.06 -8.17
CA ASN A 65 -6.53 20.43 -7.01
C ASN A 65 -6.82 21.22 -5.72
N ILE A 66 -6.76 22.56 -5.82
CA ILE A 66 -7.02 23.48 -4.72
C ILE A 66 -8.49 23.38 -4.31
N ILE A 67 -9.41 23.36 -5.30
CA ILE A 67 -10.85 23.19 -5.07
C ILE A 67 -11.13 21.83 -4.39
N ALA A 68 -10.55 20.75 -4.89
CA ALA A 68 -10.70 19.43 -4.28
C ALA A 68 -10.19 19.37 -2.83
N ALA A 69 -9.03 19.99 -2.57
CA ALA A 69 -8.50 20.10 -1.21
C ALA A 69 -9.41 20.92 -0.29
N TYR A 70 -9.98 22.04 -0.77
CA TYR A 70 -10.93 22.86 -0.01
C TYR A 70 -12.17 22.06 0.38
N MET A 71 -12.74 21.32 -0.57
CA MET A 71 -13.88 20.45 -0.32
C MET A 71 -13.60 19.41 0.77
N ALA A 72 -12.36 18.91 0.84
CA ALA A 72 -11.90 17.99 1.89
C ALA A 72 -11.50 18.68 3.20
N GLY A 73 -11.74 19.98 3.35
CA GLY A 73 -11.52 20.73 4.59
C GLY A 73 -10.19 21.46 4.67
N ALA A 74 -9.40 21.54 3.61
CA ALA A 74 -8.24 22.43 3.58
C ALA A 74 -8.64 23.91 3.75
N ARG A 75 -7.89 24.64 4.58
CA ARG A 75 -8.11 26.08 4.77
C ARG A 75 -6.81 26.89 4.75
N PHE A 76 -5.67 26.24 4.66
CA PHE A 76 -4.37 26.88 4.46
C PHE A 76 -3.71 26.29 3.21
N PHE A 77 -3.61 27.08 2.15
CA PHE A 77 -3.10 26.61 0.86
C PHE A 77 -1.70 27.16 0.61
N GLU A 78 -0.70 26.32 0.67
CA GLU A 78 0.64 26.66 0.22
C GLU A 78 0.73 26.34 -1.26
N VAL A 79 0.56 27.38 -2.12
CA VAL A 79 0.57 27.19 -3.56
C VAL A 79 1.95 26.82 -4.05
N LYS A 80 2.04 26.08 -5.16
CA LYS A 80 3.31 25.56 -5.70
C LYS A 80 4.29 26.71 -5.97
N THR A 81 5.56 26.47 -5.64
CA THR A 81 6.63 27.46 -5.77
C THR A 81 6.77 27.96 -7.22
N VAL A 82 6.90 29.27 -7.37
CA VAL A 82 7.29 29.93 -8.61
C VAL A 82 8.73 30.45 -8.52
N GLN A 83 9.40 30.46 -9.67
CA GLN A 83 10.77 30.94 -9.80
C GLN A 83 11.00 31.49 -11.22
N LYS A 84 12.21 31.96 -11.52
CA LYS A 84 12.53 32.53 -12.83
C LYS A 84 12.49 31.48 -13.96
N MET A 85 12.86 30.22 -13.68
CA MET A 85 12.74 29.08 -14.60
C MET A 85 11.32 28.54 -14.49
N ASP A 86 10.61 28.43 -15.60
CA ASP A 86 9.20 28.02 -15.62
C ASP A 86 8.82 27.34 -16.94
N GLY A 87 7.60 26.81 -17.02
CA GLY A 87 7.04 26.22 -18.23
C GLY A 87 7.94 25.13 -18.84
N GLU A 88 8.24 25.27 -20.13
CA GLU A 88 9.02 24.27 -20.87
C GLU A 88 10.46 24.13 -20.37
N GLU A 89 11.07 25.22 -19.87
CA GLU A 89 12.43 25.17 -19.34
C GLU A 89 12.50 24.26 -18.11
N LEU A 90 11.52 24.35 -17.23
CA LEU A 90 11.45 23.49 -16.05
C LEU A 90 11.02 22.06 -16.42
N ALA A 91 10.02 21.89 -17.29
CA ALA A 91 9.55 20.58 -17.71
C ALA A 91 10.66 19.74 -18.33
N ALA A 92 11.58 20.36 -19.08
CA ALA A 92 12.76 19.69 -19.63
C ALA A 92 13.73 19.14 -18.57
N CYS A 93 13.67 19.66 -17.33
CA CYS A 93 14.49 19.19 -16.20
C CYS A 93 13.78 18.12 -15.33
N VAL A 94 12.50 17.86 -15.59
CA VAL A 94 11.69 16.91 -14.80
C VAL A 94 11.28 15.74 -15.69
N PRO A 95 12.11 14.69 -15.78
CA PRO A 95 11.80 13.51 -16.60
C PRO A 95 10.61 12.74 -16.04
N ARG A 96 10.00 11.93 -16.89
CA ARG A 96 8.85 11.08 -16.50
C ARG A 96 9.26 9.61 -16.38
N PRO A 97 8.69 8.87 -15.42
CA PRO A 97 7.85 9.31 -14.30
C PRO A 97 8.63 10.15 -13.27
N CYS A 98 7.94 11.06 -12.55
CA CYS A 98 8.61 11.95 -11.59
C CYS A 98 8.10 11.83 -10.14
N ILE A 99 7.08 11.01 -9.88
CA ILE A 99 6.50 10.79 -8.55
C ILE A 99 6.42 9.30 -8.22
N LEU A 100 6.90 8.95 -7.02
CA LEU A 100 6.87 7.61 -6.45
C LEU A 100 6.41 7.70 -4.99
N ALA A 101 5.11 7.51 -4.70
CA ALA A 101 4.54 7.73 -3.37
C ALA A 101 4.08 6.45 -2.64
N ASN A 102 4.47 5.26 -3.10
CA ASN A 102 3.92 3.98 -2.64
C ASN A 102 4.37 3.54 -1.24
N ASP A 103 5.54 3.92 -0.78
CA ASP A 103 6.09 3.59 0.55
C ASP A 103 6.69 4.85 1.20
N GLU A 104 8.02 5.06 1.11
CA GLU A 104 8.56 6.41 1.23
C GLU A 104 8.00 7.25 0.06
N GLY A 105 7.90 8.56 0.22
CA GLY A 105 7.60 9.43 -0.92
C GLY A 105 8.90 9.86 -1.59
N TYR A 106 8.97 9.75 -2.90
CA TYR A 106 10.05 10.35 -3.70
C TYR A 106 9.44 11.15 -4.84
N ASN A 107 10.12 12.23 -5.21
CA ASN A 107 9.76 13.03 -6.38
C ASN A 107 10.99 13.71 -6.97
N GLN A 108 10.86 14.22 -8.19
CA GLN A 108 11.87 15.01 -8.91
C GLN A 108 11.34 16.36 -9.36
N GLU A 109 10.19 16.81 -8.80
CA GLU A 109 9.59 18.12 -9.09
C GLU A 109 10.15 19.21 -8.16
N TRP A 110 10.61 20.32 -8.72
CA TRP A 110 11.15 21.45 -7.95
C TRP A 110 10.12 22.57 -7.71
N SER A 111 9.60 23.16 -8.80
CA SER A 111 8.64 24.25 -8.80
C SER A 111 7.47 23.94 -9.72
N THR A 112 6.64 24.93 -10.03
CA THR A 112 5.52 24.72 -10.96
C THR A 112 6.02 24.49 -12.39
N GLU A 113 5.44 23.50 -13.06
CA GLU A 113 5.67 23.23 -14.49
C GLU A 113 4.86 24.16 -15.41
N LEU A 114 3.94 24.93 -14.84
CA LEU A 114 3.25 26.00 -15.56
C LEU A 114 4.19 27.20 -15.78
N THR A 115 3.92 28.02 -16.78
CA THR A 115 4.55 29.36 -16.81
C THR A 115 4.09 30.15 -15.59
N VAL A 116 4.89 31.10 -15.12
CA VAL A 116 4.53 31.90 -13.93
C VAL A 116 3.21 32.64 -14.12
N PRO A 117 2.88 33.23 -15.30
CA PRO A 117 1.55 33.78 -15.56
C PRO A 117 0.43 32.76 -15.45
N GLN A 118 0.60 31.54 -16.00
CA GLN A 118 -0.40 30.47 -15.89
C GLN A 118 -0.59 30.04 -14.43
N ALA A 119 0.48 29.90 -13.66
CA ALA A 119 0.41 29.56 -12.24
C ALA A 119 -0.37 30.63 -11.45
N MET A 120 -0.11 31.91 -11.71
CA MET A 120 -0.87 33.03 -11.12
C MET A 120 -2.36 32.93 -11.47
N ASP A 121 -2.68 32.66 -12.73
CA ASP A 121 -4.05 32.54 -13.21
C ASP A 121 -4.76 31.37 -12.51
N GLU A 122 -4.09 30.20 -12.35
CA GLU A 122 -4.66 29.05 -11.64
C GLU A 122 -4.99 29.38 -10.17
N TYR A 123 -4.13 30.11 -9.49
CA TYR A 123 -4.36 30.48 -8.09
C TYR A 123 -5.49 31.51 -7.95
N ILE A 124 -5.58 32.48 -8.86
CA ILE A 124 -6.67 33.46 -8.90
C ILE A 124 -8.00 32.77 -9.26
N LYS A 125 -8.02 31.85 -10.22
CA LYS A 125 -9.20 31.01 -10.54
C LYS A 125 -9.69 30.26 -9.29
N ALA A 126 -8.77 29.56 -8.61
CA ALA A 126 -9.11 28.85 -7.39
C ALA A 126 -9.66 29.79 -6.32
N TRP A 127 -9.02 30.94 -6.09
CA TRP A 127 -9.48 31.96 -5.15
C TRP A 127 -10.93 32.39 -5.42
N CYS A 128 -11.21 32.81 -6.66
CA CYS A 128 -12.54 33.26 -7.07
C CYS A 128 -13.59 32.14 -6.92
N ALA A 129 -13.25 30.91 -7.35
CA ALA A 129 -14.12 29.75 -7.20
C ALA A 129 -14.45 29.49 -5.73
N LEU A 130 -13.43 29.44 -4.86
CA LEU A 130 -13.62 29.12 -3.45
C LEU A 130 -14.44 30.21 -2.71
N LYS A 131 -14.27 31.49 -3.03
CA LYS A 131 -15.09 32.58 -2.46
C LYS A 131 -16.58 32.36 -2.72
N VAL A 132 -16.95 31.90 -3.90
CA VAL A 132 -18.34 31.67 -4.27
C VAL A 132 -18.85 30.31 -3.78
N LEU A 133 -18.08 29.23 -3.99
CA LEU A 133 -18.49 27.88 -3.58
C LEU A 133 -18.67 27.75 -2.06
N SER A 134 -17.79 28.40 -1.26
CA SER A 134 -17.93 28.44 0.20
C SER A 134 -19.26 29.03 0.64
N LYS A 135 -19.70 30.12 -0.01
CA LYS A 135 -20.95 30.78 0.30
C LYS A 135 -22.17 30.02 -0.22
N VAL A 136 -22.16 29.66 -1.50
CA VAL A 136 -23.32 29.08 -2.18
C VAL A 136 -23.62 27.67 -1.66
N TYR A 137 -22.60 26.86 -1.41
CA TYR A 137 -22.77 25.50 -0.91
C TYR A 137 -22.60 25.36 0.61
N GLY A 138 -22.29 26.45 1.32
CA GLY A 138 -22.19 26.45 2.77
C GLY A 138 -21.01 25.62 3.28
N PHE A 139 -19.90 25.52 2.53
CA PHE A 139 -18.73 24.74 2.96
C PHE A 139 -17.94 25.42 4.09
N GLY A 140 -18.12 26.72 4.29
CA GLY A 140 -17.47 27.54 5.30
C GLY A 140 -17.60 29.03 5.06
N ASP A 141 -16.91 29.82 5.87
CA ASP A 141 -16.86 31.28 5.68
C ASP A 141 -15.97 31.59 4.46
N PRO A 142 -16.45 32.43 3.52
CA PRO A 142 -15.64 32.90 2.40
C PRO A 142 -14.30 33.54 2.78
N ASN A 143 -14.16 34.01 4.02
CA ASN A 143 -12.91 34.53 4.58
C ASN A 143 -12.25 33.59 5.58
N GLY A 144 -12.65 32.33 5.63
CA GLY A 144 -12.15 31.30 6.52
C GLY A 144 -10.97 30.49 5.99
N PHE A 145 -10.29 30.95 4.95
CA PHE A 145 -9.13 30.27 4.36
C PHE A 145 -8.08 31.28 3.87
N VAL A 146 -6.84 30.82 3.77
CA VAL A 146 -5.66 31.63 3.40
C VAL A 146 -4.90 30.96 2.27
N PHE A 147 -4.48 31.75 1.27
CA PHE A 147 -3.47 31.34 0.31
C PHE A 147 -2.11 31.91 0.72
N ASN A 148 -1.11 31.08 0.74
CA ASN A 148 0.28 31.42 1.02
C ASN A 148 1.13 31.22 -0.23
N MET A 149 1.71 32.26 -0.76
CA MET A 149 2.62 32.18 -1.92
C MET A 149 3.86 31.36 -1.55
N SER A 150 4.51 30.75 -2.53
CA SER A 150 5.84 30.18 -2.40
C SER A 150 6.72 30.67 -3.54
N VAL A 151 7.86 31.27 -3.20
CA VAL A 151 8.83 31.79 -4.17
C VAL A 151 10.23 31.27 -3.85
N GLY A 152 11.03 31.06 -4.87
CA GLY A 152 12.37 30.52 -4.70
C GLY A 152 13.34 31.05 -5.73
N TYR A 153 14.56 30.47 -5.76
CA TYR A 153 15.73 30.78 -6.56
C TYR A 153 16.62 31.84 -5.88
N ASP A 154 16.98 32.94 -6.58
CA ASP A 154 17.82 34.04 -6.07
C ASP A 154 17.05 35.37 -5.96
N LEU A 155 17.58 36.34 -5.26
CA LEU A 155 16.93 37.65 -5.07
C LEU A 155 16.70 38.40 -6.38
N GLU A 156 17.65 38.32 -7.30
CA GLU A 156 17.54 38.98 -8.59
C GLU A 156 16.44 38.36 -9.46
N GLY A 157 16.30 37.04 -9.42
CA GLY A 157 15.19 36.32 -10.05
C GLY A 157 13.84 36.70 -9.46
N ILE A 158 13.76 36.83 -8.10
CA ILE A 158 12.53 37.24 -7.41
C ILE A 158 12.17 38.70 -7.71
N LYS A 159 13.17 39.58 -7.85
CA LYS A 159 12.98 40.98 -8.29
C LYS A 159 12.67 41.15 -9.77
N GLY A 160 13.01 40.14 -10.57
CA GLY A 160 12.77 40.14 -12.01
C GLY A 160 11.29 40.29 -12.35
N ASP A 161 10.99 40.89 -13.52
CA ASP A 161 9.63 41.23 -13.92
C ASP A 161 8.64 40.09 -13.82
N LYS A 162 9.06 38.85 -14.16
CA LYS A 162 8.22 37.65 -14.16
C LYS A 162 7.70 37.34 -12.74
N VAL A 163 8.57 37.15 -11.77
CA VAL A 163 8.20 36.80 -10.40
C VAL A 163 7.63 37.98 -9.63
N ASN A 164 8.16 39.19 -9.92
CA ASN A 164 7.60 40.42 -9.33
C ASN A 164 6.16 40.69 -9.78
N THR A 165 5.83 40.49 -11.07
CA THR A 165 4.45 40.58 -11.57
C THR A 165 3.52 39.56 -10.87
N TYR A 166 3.99 38.35 -10.66
CA TYR A 166 3.26 37.34 -9.91
C TYR A 166 2.96 37.81 -8.46
N ILE A 167 3.98 38.29 -7.75
CA ILE A 167 3.80 38.77 -6.37
C ILE A 167 2.77 39.93 -6.31
N GLU A 168 2.89 40.92 -7.22
CA GLU A 168 1.98 42.04 -7.24
C GLU A 168 0.56 41.65 -7.69
N GLY A 169 0.41 40.70 -8.61
CA GLY A 169 -0.90 40.18 -9.03
C GLY A 169 -1.58 39.38 -7.93
N MET A 170 -0.83 38.61 -7.15
CA MET A 170 -1.37 37.88 -5.98
C MET A 170 -1.74 38.81 -4.83
N LYS A 171 -1.06 39.97 -4.70
CA LYS A 171 -1.41 41.01 -3.71
C LYS A 171 -2.61 41.82 -4.15
N ASP A 172 -2.83 41.97 -5.47
CA ASP A 172 -3.93 42.73 -6.02
C ASP A 172 -4.30 42.19 -7.42
N ALA A 173 -5.24 41.25 -7.44
CA ALA A 173 -5.70 40.58 -8.65
C ALA A 173 -6.45 41.50 -9.63
N THR A 174 -6.83 42.72 -9.23
CA THR A 174 -7.42 43.70 -10.17
C THR A 174 -6.46 44.07 -11.29
N LYS A 175 -5.15 43.83 -11.10
CA LYS A 175 -4.10 44.03 -12.12
C LYS A 175 -4.05 42.93 -13.18
N THR A 176 -4.85 41.87 -13.06
CA THR A 176 -4.85 40.72 -13.93
C THR A 176 -6.13 40.59 -14.75
N ALA A 177 -6.03 40.07 -15.97
CA ALA A 177 -7.20 39.87 -16.83
C ALA A 177 -8.10 38.73 -16.28
N ILE A 178 -7.48 37.68 -15.74
CA ILE A 178 -8.20 36.49 -15.25
C ILE A 178 -9.19 36.81 -14.14
N PHE A 179 -8.91 37.80 -13.28
CA PHE A 179 -9.81 38.14 -12.19
C PHE A 179 -11.14 38.67 -12.72
N GLY A 180 -11.12 39.50 -13.77
CA GLY A 180 -12.32 39.99 -14.43
C GLY A 180 -13.09 38.87 -15.16
N GLU A 181 -12.37 37.97 -15.84
CA GLU A 181 -12.94 36.79 -16.49
C GLU A 181 -13.65 35.88 -15.48
N CYS A 182 -13.00 35.60 -14.37
CA CYS A 182 -13.60 34.78 -13.30
C CYS A 182 -14.90 35.38 -12.79
N LYS A 183 -14.93 36.70 -12.49
CA LYS A 183 -16.17 37.38 -12.06
C LYS A 183 -17.28 37.28 -13.10
N ALA A 184 -16.95 37.46 -14.38
CA ALA A 184 -17.95 37.36 -15.44
C ALA A 184 -18.57 35.94 -15.52
N VAL A 185 -17.75 34.90 -15.50
CA VAL A 185 -18.22 33.49 -15.49
C VAL A 185 -19.05 33.16 -14.24
N LEU A 186 -18.58 33.62 -13.07
CA LEU A 186 -19.31 33.36 -11.83
C LEU A 186 -20.67 34.04 -11.80
N LYS A 187 -20.81 35.27 -12.34
CA LYS A 187 -22.11 35.95 -12.45
C LYS A 187 -23.06 35.25 -13.44
N GLU A 188 -22.51 34.63 -14.50
CA GLU A 188 -23.29 33.83 -15.44
C GLU A 188 -23.89 32.58 -14.74
N LEU A 189 -23.08 31.92 -13.89
CA LEU A 189 -23.47 30.71 -13.17
C LEU A 189 -24.30 30.96 -11.90
N PHE A 190 -24.06 32.08 -11.21
CA PHE A 190 -24.67 32.45 -9.93
C PHE A 190 -25.18 33.88 -9.96
N PRO A 191 -26.18 34.17 -10.78
CA PRO A 191 -26.65 35.57 -10.98
C PRO A 191 -27.18 36.23 -9.72
N GLU A 192 -27.75 35.43 -8.78
CA GLU A 192 -28.22 35.94 -7.49
C GLU A 192 -27.11 36.45 -6.58
N GLU A 193 -25.86 36.04 -6.83
CA GLU A 193 -24.68 36.42 -6.06
C GLU A 193 -23.88 37.56 -6.71
N SER A 194 -24.42 38.25 -7.72
CA SER A 194 -23.68 39.25 -8.53
C SER A 194 -23.03 40.35 -7.68
N ASP A 195 -23.73 40.91 -6.69
CA ASP A 195 -23.19 41.95 -5.80
C ASP A 195 -22.05 41.43 -4.94
N TYR A 196 -22.18 40.18 -4.42
CA TYR A 196 -21.12 39.52 -3.67
C TYR A 196 -19.91 39.23 -4.54
N ILE A 197 -20.13 38.76 -5.77
CA ILE A 197 -19.05 38.49 -6.76
C ILE A 197 -18.29 39.77 -7.10
N ASP A 198 -18.97 40.89 -7.22
CA ASP A 198 -18.32 42.21 -7.43
C ASP A 198 -17.47 42.62 -6.23
N ALA A 199 -17.87 42.24 -5.03
CA ALA A 199 -17.20 42.57 -3.79
C ALA A 199 -16.08 41.56 -3.38
N ILE A 200 -15.78 40.52 -4.17
CA ILE A 200 -14.69 39.59 -3.88
C ILE A 200 -13.38 40.36 -3.70
N ASP A 201 -12.72 40.13 -2.54
CA ASP A 201 -11.44 40.75 -2.21
C ASP A 201 -10.37 40.36 -3.25
N PRO A 202 -9.76 41.30 -3.93
CA PRO A 202 -8.72 41.04 -4.92
C PRO A 202 -7.38 40.63 -4.31
N ARG A 203 -7.23 40.71 -2.97
CA ARG A 203 -6.00 40.30 -2.28
C ARG A 203 -5.98 38.81 -2.06
N VAL A 204 -5.42 38.09 -3.03
CA VAL A 204 -5.36 36.62 -3.03
C VAL A 204 -4.41 36.10 -1.95
N SER A 205 -3.28 36.81 -1.72
CA SER A 205 -2.33 36.40 -0.68
C SER A 205 -1.64 37.59 -0.01
N ARG A 206 -1.42 37.46 1.32
CA ARG A 206 -0.70 38.44 2.14
C ARG A 206 0.59 37.86 2.72
N SER A 207 0.93 36.63 2.35
CA SER A 207 2.03 35.89 2.92
C SER A 207 2.82 35.11 1.88
N VAL A 208 4.04 34.75 2.24
CA VAL A 208 4.94 34.06 1.33
C VAL A 208 5.87 33.11 2.08
N THR A 209 6.15 31.94 1.52
CA THR A 209 7.24 31.05 1.93
C THR A 209 8.42 31.24 1.00
N VAL A 210 9.58 31.54 1.59
CA VAL A 210 10.87 31.52 0.88
C VAL A 210 11.31 30.06 0.76
N SER A 211 11.33 29.53 -0.46
CA SER A 211 11.68 28.14 -0.76
C SER A 211 12.90 28.14 -1.67
N THR A 212 14.08 28.27 -1.08
CA THR A 212 15.35 28.26 -1.81
C THR A 212 15.75 26.83 -2.21
N LEU A 213 16.56 26.75 -3.25
CA LEU A 213 17.21 25.49 -3.66
C LEU A 213 18.24 25.05 -2.62
N HIS A 214 18.63 23.78 -2.67
CA HIS A 214 19.79 23.29 -1.95
C HIS A 214 21.04 24.06 -2.38
N GLY A 215 21.93 24.35 -1.45
CA GLY A 215 23.14 25.15 -1.71
C GLY A 215 22.92 26.68 -1.72
N CYS A 216 21.72 27.19 -1.38
CA CYS A 216 21.53 28.65 -1.28
C CYS A 216 22.25 29.22 -0.06
N PRO A 217 23.14 30.22 -0.23
CA PRO A 217 23.90 30.81 0.87
C PRO A 217 22.99 31.48 1.92
N PRO A 218 23.38 31.45 3.23
CA PRO A 218 22.59 32.05 4.31
C PRO A 218 22.28 33.52 4.12
N ASP A 219 23.24 34.31 3.65
CA ASP A 219 23.08 35.73 3.39
C ASP A 219 22.09 36.02 2.26
N GLU A 220 22.02 35.14 1.26
CA GLU A 220 21.04 35.25 0.19
C GLU A 220 19.62 34.95 0.69
N ILE A 221 19.46 33.92 1.53
CA ILE A 221 18.17 33.62 2.17
C ILE A 221 17.69 34.81 3.00
N GLU A 222 18.59 35.41 3.79
CA GLU A 222 18.28 36.59 4.61
C GLU A 222 17.90 37.80 3.77
N ARG A 223 18.62 38.06 2.68
CA ARG A 223 18.35 39.16 1.72
C ARG A 223 16.97 38.98 1.07
N ILE A 224 16.64 37.77 0.62
CA ILE A 224 15.31 37.45 0.04
C ILE A 224 14.21 37.70 1.07
N ALA A 225 14.32 37.11 2.25
CA ALA A 225 13.31 37.26 3.29
C ALA A 225 13.16 38.73 3.73
N SER A 226 14.26 39.44 3.90
CA SER A 226 14.25 40.88 4.23
C SER A 226 13.57 41.72 3.16
N TYR A 227 13.81 41.43 1.87
CA TYR A 227 13.14 42.09 0.74
C TYR A 227 11.62 41.88 0.80
N LEU A 228 11.17 40.64 1.01
CA LEU A 228 9.75 40.31 1.07
C LEU A 228 9.05 40.97 2.27
N ILE A 229 9.73 41.05 3.40
CA ILE A 229 9.21 41.72 4.61
C ILE A 229 9.18 43.24 4.43
N THR A 230 10.29 43.85 3.96
CA THR A 230 10.44 45.31 3.96
C THR A 230 9.82 46.02 2.78
N GLU A 231 10.04 45.51 1.55
CA GLU A 231 9.62 46.13 0.31
C GLU A 231 8.25 45.59 -0.17
N LYS A 232 7.99 44.29 0.04
CA LYS A 232 6.72 43.70 -0.36
C LYS A 232 5.66 43.69 0.74
N HIS A 233 6.04 43.93 2.00
CA HIS A 233 5.14 43.91 3.15
C HIS A 233 4.34 42.63 3.28
N LEU A 234 5.03 41.47 3.19
CA LEU A 234 4.43 40.15 3.28
C LEU A 234 4.81 39.49 4.59
N HIS A 235 3.84 38.83 5.25
CA HIS A 235 4.14 37.82 6.27
C HIS A 235 5.02 36.74 5.64
N THR A 236 6.10 36.32 6.30
CA THR A 236 7.13 35.53 5.64
C THR A 236 7.50 34.28 6.44
N PHE A 237 7.46 33.13 5.82
CA PHE A 237 8.06 31.91 6.31
C PHE A 237 9.34 31.59 5.54
N VAL A 238 10.36 31.07 6.25
CA VAL A 238 11.56 30.48 5.62
C VAL A 238 11.45 28.97 5.70
N LYS A 239 11.52 28.33 4.53
CA LYS A 239 11.49 26.86 4.43
C LYS A 239 12.88 26.29 4.69
N CYS A 240 12.98 25.42 5.67
CA CYS A 240 14.24 24.82 6.10
C CYS A 240 14.45 23.44 5.47
N ASN A 241 15.71 23.17 5.08
CA ASN A 241 16.10 21.86 4.59
C ASN A 241 16.46 20.94 5.78
N PRO A 242 16.15 19.63 5.73
CA PRO A 242 16.53 18.68 6.78
C PRO A 242 18.03 18.55 7.01
N THR A 243 18.82 18.98 6.05
CA THR A 243 20.29 19.05 6.11
C THR A 243 20.83 19.92 7.27
N ILE A 244 20.03 20.86 7.79
CA ILE A 244 20.34 21.66 8.99
C ILE A 244 20.61 20.81 10.25
N LEU A 245 20.16 19.54 10.26
CA LEU A 245 20.45 18.59 11.35
C LEU A 245 21.91 18.15 11.41
N GLY A 246 22.65 18.27 10.30
CA GLY A 246 23.97 17.72 10.09
C GLY A 246 23.95 16.25 9.66
N TYR A 247 24.94 15.86 8.87
CA TYR A 247 25.04 14.54 8.23
C TYR A 247 24.96 13.38 9.23
N GLU A 248 25.77 13.41 10.27
CA GLU A 248 25.84 12.34 11.28
C GLU A 248 24.48 12.10 11.98
N THR A 249 23.74 13.19 12.24
CA THR A 249 22.42 13.07 12.88
C THR A 249 21.40 12.45 11.92
N ALA A 250 21.36 12.91 10.68
CA ALA A 250 20.45 12.40 9.67
C ALA A 250 20.72 10.92 9.39
N ARG A 251 22.01 10.55 9.23
CA ARG A 251 22.44 9.16 9.00
C ARG A 251 22.02 8.25 10.17
N ARG A 252 22.35 8.67 11.41
CA ARG A 252 22.04 7.90 12.61
C ARG A 252 20.52 7.66 12.77
N ILE A 253 19.70 8.67 12.48
CA ILE A 253 18.24 8.53 12.56
C ILE A 253 17.76 7.52 11.51
N LEU A 254 18.12 7.70 10.24
CA LEU A 254 17.66 6.86 9.14
C LEU A 254 18.15 5.41 9.27
N ASP A 255 19.40 5.18 9.61
CA ASP A 255 19.97 3.84 9.81
C ASP A 255 19.30 3.11 10.97
N GLY A 256 19.09 3.80 12.09
CA GLY A 256 18.42 3.24 13.26
C GLY A 256 16.97 2.83 13.01
N MET A 257 16.37 3.39 11.99
CA MET A 257 14.97 3.10 11.60
C MET A 257 14.84 2.14 10.41
N GLY A 258 15.96 1.55 9.94
CA GLY A 258 15.97 0.59 8.85
C GLY A 258 16.00 1.19 7.44
N TYR A 259 16.38 2.47 7.31
CA TYR A 259 16.58 3.18 6.04
C TYR A 259 18.07 3.24 5.65
N ASP A 260 18.89 2.29 6.11
CA ASP A 260 20.31 2.14 5.81
C ASP A 260 20.64 1.98 4.32
N TYR A 261 19.64 1.59 3.52
CA TYR A 261 19.75 1.46 2.06
C TYR A 261 19.58 2.79 1.29
N ILE A 262 19.13 3.86 1.94
CA ILE A 262 19.01 5.19 1.33
C ILE A 262 20.42 5.81 1.29
N VAL A 263 20.87 6.13 0.08
CA VAL A 263 22.21 6.68 -0.14
C VAL A 263 22.14 8.20 -0.25
N PHE A 264 23.00 8.88 0.45
CA PHE A 264 23.28 10.30 0.35
C PHE A 264 24.67 10.57 0.93
N ASP A 265 25.36 11.58 0.44
CA ASP A 265 26.64 12.03 0.93
C ASP A 265 26.51 13.30 1.80
N ASP A 266 27.64 13.91 2.17
CA ASP A 266 27.66 15.12 2.99
C ASP A 266 27.67 16.43 2.18
N HIS A 267 27.57 16.37 0.84
CA HIS A 267 27.65 17.52 -0.07
C HIS A 267 26.58 18.57 0.27
N HIS A 268 25.32 18.19 0.23
CA HIS A 268 24.22 19.10 0.56
C HIS A 268 24.29 19.61 2.01
N PHE A 269 24.81 18.81 2.94
CA PHE A 269 24.98 19.24 4.34
C PHE A 269 26.03 20.33 4.52
N ARG A 270 27.03 20.38 3.66
CA ARG A 270 28.06 21.42 3.71
C ARG A 270 27.63 22.71 3.02
N GLU A 271 26.81 22.60 1.98
CA GLU A 271 26.40 23.74 1.15
C GLU A 271 25.12 24.41 1.63
N ASP A 272 24.21 23.67 2.21
CA ASP A 272 22.96 24.19 2.76
C ASP A 272 23.17 25.01 4.04
N LEU A 273 22.13 25.75 4.43
CA LEU A 273 22.07 26.54 5.64
C LEU A 273 22.50 25.74 6.88
N GLN A 274 23.59 26.19 7.52
CA GLN A 274 24.13 25.57 8.73
C GLN A 274 23.42 26.09 9.98
N TRP A 275 23.35 25.25 11.04
CA TRP A 275 22.72 25.63 12.31
C TRP A 275 23.29 26.89 12.93
N ALA A 276 24.60 27.05 12.86
CA ALA A 276 25.32 28.23 13.44
C ALA A 276 24.91 29.54 12.73
N ASP A 277 24.64 29.51 11.44
CA ASP A 277 24.23 30.68 10.66
C ASP A 277 22.70 30.89 10.73
N ALA A 278 21.93 29.80 10.79
CA ALA A 278 20.48 29.81 10.81
C ALA A 278 19.91 30.54 12.05
N VAL A 279 20.42 30.22 13.24
CA VAL A 279 19.88 30.76 14.50
C VAL A 279 19.94 32.28 14.54
N PRO A 280 21.10 32.92 14.36
CA PRO A 280 21.17 34.40 14.36
C PRO A 280 20.42 35.05 13.21
N MET A 281 20.36 34.41 12.04
CA MET A 281 19.54 34.86 10.89
C MET A 281 18.07 34.89 11.25
N PHE A 282 17.54 33.82 11.83
CA PHE A 282 16.12 33.75 12.25
C PHE A 282 15.79 34.78 13.32
N GLU A 283 16.70 35.06 14.27
CA GLU A 283 16.52 36.11 15.26
C GLU A 283 16.43 37.50 14.62
N ARG A 284 17.28 37.82 13.65
CA ARG A 284 17.24 39.10 12.94
C ARG A 284 15.97 39.24 12.08
N LEU A 285 15.57 38.17 11.35
CA LEU A 285 14.34 38.18 10.55
C LEU A 285 13.08 38.30 11.39
N GLN A 286 13.03 37.66 12.56
CA GLN A 286 11.93 37.82 13.50
C GLN A 286 11.82 39.27 13.97
N ALA A 287 12.93 39.87 14.42
CA ALA A 287 12.97 41.25 14.87
C ALA A 287 12.59 42.24 13.76
N LEU A 288 13.01 41.95 12.51
CA LEU A 288 12.67 42.76 11.35
C LEU A 288 11.15 42.72 11.06
N ALA A 289 10.56 41.51 11.05
CA ALA A 289 9.13 41.34 10.84
C ALA A 289 8.29 42.03 11.93
N ASP A 290 8.68 41.83 13.19
CA ASP A 290 8.03 42.49 14.36
C ASP A 290 8.06 44.01 14.18
N SER A 291 9.19 44.59 13.73
CA SER A 291 9.33 46.03 13.48
C SER A 291 8.37 46.57 12.39
N LYS A 292 7.90 45.68 11.51
CA LYS A 292 6.95 45.99 10.43
C LYS A 292 5.51 45.59 10.74
N GLY A 293 5.24 45.01 11.91
CA GLY A 293 3.92 44.47 12.28
C GLY A 293 3.53 43.23 11.46
N LEU A 294 4.50 42.45 11.00
CA LEU A 294 4.31 41.25 10.20
C LEU A 294 4.68 40.01 11.01
N GLU A 295 4.05 38.88 10.67
CA GLU A 295 4.39 37.61 11.26
C GLU A 295 5.59 36.98 10.49
N PHE A 296 6.49 36.38 11.25
CA PHE A 296 7.59 35.57 10.75
C PHE A 296 7.51 34.16 11.33
N GLY A 297 8.00 33.16 10.59
CA GLY A 297 8.07 31.79 11.08
C GLY A 297 8.90 30.88 10.18
N LEU A 298 8.98 29.63 10.56
CA LEU A 298 9.73 28.62 9.83
C LEU A 298 8.79 27.55 9.27
N LYS A 299 9.05 27.17 8.03
CA LYS A 299 8.40 26.03 7.36
C LYS A 299 9.29 24.80 7.48
N LEU A 300 8.82 23.77 8.16
CA LEU A 300 9.49 22.49 8.32
C LEU A 300 8.71 21.37 7.63
N SER A 301 9.30 20.63 6.67
CA SER A 301 10.58 20.88 6.04
C SER A 301 10.45 20.91 4.52
N ASN A 302 11.55 21.22 3.84
CA ASN A 302 11.71 20.79 2.46
C ASN A 302 11.87 19.28 2.39
N THR A 303 11.82 18.70 1.19
CA THR A 303 12.15 17.29 0.93
C THR A 303 13.65 17.06 1.11
N PHE A 304 14.06 15.81 1.29
CA PHE A 304 15.44 15.45 1.59
C PHE A 304 16.12 14.85 0.35
N PRO A 305 17.23 15.42 -0.15
CA PRO A 305 17.93 14.92 -1.33
C PRO A 305 18.60 13.58 -1.05
N VAL A 306 18.43 12.62 -1.96
CA VAL A 306 19.02 11.28 -1.90
C VAL A 306 19.35 10.78 -3.30
N ASP A 307 20.35 9.90 -3.40
CA ASP A 307 20.78 9.32 -4.67
C ASP A 307 19.76 8.28 -5.17
N THR A 308 19.51 8.28 -6.48
CA THR A 308 18.77 7.21 -7.16
C THR A 308 19.70 6.04 -7.43
N THR A 309 19.62 4.99 -6.63
CA THR A 309 20.58 3.86 -6.70
C THR A 309 19.96 2.56 -7.20
N ARG A 310 18.64 2.48 -7.27
CA ARG A 310 17.89 1.26 -7.66
C ARG A 310 16.97 1.52 -8.87
N GLY A 311 17.16 2.65 -9.58
CA GLY A 311 16.32 3.03 -10.71
C GLY A 311 14.88 3.39 -10.31
N GLU A 312 14.70 3.98 -9.12
CA GLU A 312 13.40 4.39 -8.61
C GLU A 312 12.74 5.46 -9.49
N LEU A 313 13.51 6.45 -9.90
CA LEU A 313 13.13 7.55 -10.79
C LEU A 313 14.26 7.83 -11.79
N PRO A 314 14.02 8.55 -12.90
CA PRO A 314 14.99 8.65 -13.99
C PRO A 314 16.27 9.44 -13.69
N ASN A 315 16.23 10.54 -12.91
CA ASN A 315 17.41 11.32 -12.58
C ASN A 315 18.28 10.64 -11.52
N ASN A 316 19.54 11.01 -11.45
CA ASN A 316 20.51 10.49 -10.46
C ASN A 316 20.18 10.90 -9.02
N GLU A 317 19.46 12.00 -8.82
CA GLU A 317 18.99 12.49 -7.54
C GLU A 317 17.48 12.54 -7.50
N MET A 318 16.91 12.21 -6.34
CA MET A 318 15.49 12.34 -6.04
C MET A 318 15.29 12.91 -4.63
N TYR A 319 14.09 13.39 -4.36
CA TYR A 319 13.76 14.04 -3.09
C TYR A 319 12.84 13.17 -2.24
N MET A 320 13.36 12.70 -1.09
CA MET A 320 12.62 11.88 -0.14
C MET A 320 11.62 12.72 0.65
N SER A 321 10.44 12.17 0.86
CA SER A 321 9.32 12.75 1.60
C SER A 321 8.55 11.68 2.38
N GLY A 322 7.33 12.00 2.84
CA GLY A 322 6.44 11.02 3.48
C GLY A 322 6.96 10.52 4.84
N ARG A 323 6.68 9.25 5.15
CA ARG A 323 6.90 8.69 6.49
C ARG A 323 8.35 8.66 6.95
N SER A 324 9.30 8.53 6.03
CA SER A 324 10.74 8.52 6.32
C SER A 324 11.29 9.91 6.63
N LEU A 325 10.62 10.97 6.14
CA LEU A 325 11.00 12.35 6.41
C LEU A 325 10.52 12.83 7.77
N PHE A 326 9.44 12.30 8.33
CA PHE A 326 8.87 12.76 9.60
C PHE A 326 9.86 12.75 10.76
N PRO A 327 10.66 11.68 11.00
CA PRO A 327 11.62 11.66 12.09
C PRO A 327 12.70 12.75 11.98
N LEU A 328 13.15 13.07 10.77
CA LEU A 328 14.07 14.17 10.54
C LEU A 328 13.40 15.52 10.82
N THR A 329 12.19 15.71 10.31
CA THR A 329 11.45 16.98 10.46
C THR A 329 11.06 17.25 11.91
N ILE A 330 10.61 16.23 12.65
CA ILE A 330 10.23 16.42 14.06
C ILE A 330 11.45 16.65 14.96
N GLU A 331 12.61 16.09 14.64
CA GLU A 331 13.86 16.40 15.32
C GLU A 331 14.31 17.85 15.04
N MET A 332 14.18 18.33 13.81
CA MET A 332 14.39 19.77 13.50
C MET A 332 13.46 20.65 14.33
N CYS A 333 12.17 20.29 14.36
CA CYS A 333 11.15 20.99 15.10
C CYS A 333 11.52 21.06 16.62
N HIS A 334 11.98 19.94 17.20
CA HIS A 334 12.46 19.87 18.56
C HIS A 334 13.64 20.83 18.80
N ARG A 335 14.69 20.79 17.96
CA ARG A 335 15.85 21.67 18.09
C ARG A 335 15.47 23.15 18.00
N ILE A 336 14.62 23.53 17.04
CA ILE A 336 14.15 24.90 16.85
C ILE A 336 13.29 25.32 18.04
N SER A 337 12.31 24.53 18.45
CA SER A 337 11.43 24.85 19.59
C SER A 337 12.25 25.05 20.86
N ARG A 338 13.23 24.20 21.13
CA ARG A 338 14.14 24.33 22.28
C ARG A 338 14.98 25.61 22.20
N GLN A 339 15.59 25.91 21.03
CA GLN A 339 16.43 27.09 20.82
C GLN A 339 15.68 28.38 21.06
N PHE A 340 14.47 28.48 20.51
CA PHE A 340 13.64 29.67 20.61
C PHE A 340 12.61 29.61 21.76
N LYS A 341 12.76 28.64 22.68
CA LYS A 341 11.91 28.49 23.88
C LYS A 341 10.42 28.45 23.56
N GLY A 342 10.07 27.75 22.46
CA GLY A 342 8.72 27.62 21.95
C GLY A 342 8.15 28.84 21.21
N LYS A 343 8.86 29.98 21.17
CA LYS A 343 8.30 31.24 20.63
C LYS A 343 8.29 31.34 19.10
N MET A 344 9.14 30.56 18.41
CA MET A 344 9.19 30.54 16.95
C MET A 344 7.94 29.85 16.38
N ARG A 345 7.21 30.54 15.49
CA ARG A 345 6.09 29.93 14.79
C ARG A 345 6.57 28.90 13.79
N ILE A 346 5.94 27.72 13.78
CA ILE A 346 6.30 26.61 12.91
C ILE A 346 5.09 26.19 12.08
N SER A 347 5.23 26.26 10.76
CA SER A 347 4.38 25.55 9.80
C SER A 347 5.02 24.20 9.47
N PHE A 348 4.26 23.11 9.50
CA PHE A 348 4.81 21.75 9.40
C PHE A 348 4.34 21.03 8.12
N ALA A 349 5.24 20.37 7.40
CA ALA A 349 4.91 19.58 6.23
C ALA A 349 5.57 18.19 6.21
N GLY A 350 6.80 18.06 6.64
CA GLY A 350 7.63 16.86 6.49
C GLY A 350 7.05 15.59 7.12
N GLY A 351 6.24 14.85 6.38
CA GLY A 351 5.66 13.59 6.82
C GLY A 351 4.45 13.70 7.75
N ALA A 352 3.76 14.85 7.76
CA ALA A 352 2.49 14.99 8.45
C ALA A 352 1.42 14.06 7.84
N GLU A 353 0.70 13.35 8.70
CA GLU A 353 -0.35 12.41 8.31
C GLU A 353 -1.37 12.16 9.44
N TYR A 354 -2.37 11.34 9.17
CA TYR A 354 -3.45 11.02 10.12
C TYR A 354 -2.94 10.52 11.49
N PHE A 355 -1.83 9.79 11.56
CA PHE A 355 -1.33 9.17 12.80
C PHE A 355 -0.56 10.12 13.71
N ASN A 356 -0.18 11.31 13.21
CA ASN A 356 0.61 12.29 13.98
C ASN A 356 0.01 13.71 14.03
N CYS A 357 -1.00 14.02 13.21
CA CYS A 357 -1.52 15.37 13.04
C CYS A 357 -2.15 15.98 14.32
N ASP A 358 -2.83 15.17 15.13
CA ASP A 358 -3.42 15.59 16.40
C ASP A 358 -2.36 15.94 17.44
N LYS A 359 -1.27 15.19 17.50
CA LYS A 359 -0.13 15.45 18.40
C LYS A 359 0.60 16.74 17.99
N LEU A 360 0.81 16.93 16.67
CA LEU A 360 1.39 18.18 16.16
C LEU A 360 0.54 19.38 16.53
N PHE A 361 -0.76 19.31 16.30
CA PHE A 361 -1.68 20.39 16.60
C PHE A 361 -1.77 20.67 18.12
N ALA A 362 -1.83 19.62 18.94
CA ALA A 362 -1.80 19.74 20.40
C ALA A 362 -0.55 20.44 20.92
N ALA A 363 0.61 20.21 20.26
CA ALA A 363 1.87 20.85 20.60
C ALA A 363 1.99 22.31 20.10
N GLY A 364 0.93 22.90 19.56
CA GLY A 364 0.91 24.27 19.06
C GLY A 364 1.53 24.44 17.66
N ILE A 365 1.74 23.35 16.94
CA ILE A 365 2.30 23.35 15.57
C ILE A 365 1.16 23.45 14.55
N TRP A 366 1.06 24.58 13.89
CA TRP A 366 0.13 24.85 12.78
C TRP A 366 0.54 26.14 12.03
N PRO A 367 0.26 26.27 10.70
CA PRO A 367 -0.47 25.35 9.82
C PRO A 367 0.28 24.02 9.58
N ILE A 368 -0.50 22.97 9.30
CA ILE A 368 0.00 21.64 8.92
C ILE A 368 -0.37 21.39 7.47
N THR A 369 0.63 21.22 6.60
CA THR A 369 0.38 20.97 5.19
C THR A 369 0.89 19.60 4.75
N VAL A 370 0.23 19.01 3.77
CA VAL A 370 0.51 17.65 3.30
C VAL A 370 0.74 17.60 1.79
N ALA A 371 1.63 16.72 1.35
CA ALA A 371 1.82 16.37 -0.06
C ALA A 371 1.70 14.86 -0.26
N THR A 372 2.69 14.07 0.19
CA THR A 372 2.72 12.61 0.00
C THR A 372 1.47 11.91 0.51
N THR A 373 0.89 12.38 1.61
CA THR A 373 -0.32 11.79 2.21
C THR A 373 -1.50 11.75 1.24
N ILE A 374 -1.71 12.82 0.47
CA ILE A 374 -2.82 12.94 -0.48
C ILE A 374 -2.47 12.40 -1.88
N LEU A 375 -1.23 11.94 -2.11
CA LEU A 375 -0.81 11.21 -3.30
C LEU A 375 -1.01 9.69 -3.16
N LYS A 376 -1.46 9.20 -2.00
CA LYS A 376 -1.75 7.78 -1.74
C LYS A 376 -3.24 7.46 -1.94
N PRO A 377 -3.63 6.18 -2.15
CA PRO A 377 -5.04 5.79 -2.18
C PRO A 377 -5.83 6.32 -0.98
N GLY A 378 -7.01 6.82 -1.23
CA GLY A 378 -7.79 7.64 -0.30
C GLY A 378 -7.67 9.13 -0.56
N GLY A 379 -6.60 9.58 -1.22
CA GLY A 379 -6.43 10.96 -1.69
C GLY A 379 -6.86 12.01 -0.67
N TYR A 380 -7.72 12.92 -1.10
CA TYR A 380 -8.23 14.01 -0.25
C TYR A 380 -9.09 13.53 0.94
N ASN A 381 -9.66 12.31 0.91
CA ASN A 381 -10.36 11.77 2.08
C ASN A 381 -9.44 11.56 3.29
N ARG A 382 -8.13 11.38 3.07
CA ARG A 382 -7.15 11.36 4.17
C ARG A 382 -7.03 12.72 4.85
N LEU A 383 -7.05 13.79 4.06
CA LEU A 383 -7.05 15.17 4.58
C LEU A 383 -8.32 15.46 5.38
N LEU A 384 -9.49 15.06 4.87
CA LEU A 384 -10.75 15.18 5.60
C LEU A 384 -10.70 14.50 6.97
N GLN A 385 -10.17 13.28 7.05
CA GLN A 385 -10.04 12.58 8.34
C GLN A 385 -9.05 13.24 9.30
N MET A 386 -7.99 13.87 8.79
CA MET A 386 -7.09 14.69 9.64
C MET A 386 -7.85 15.89 10.22
N VAL A 387 -8.68 16.55 9.41
CA VAL A 387 -9.54 17.64 9.86
C VAL A 387 -10.52 17.15 10.93
N GLU A 388 -11.27 16.08 10.64
CA GLU A 388 -12.25 15.49 11.57
C GLU A 388 -11.60 15.02 12.90
N LYS A 389 -10.35 14.55 12.84
CA LYS A 389 -9.60 14.14 14.04
C LYS A 389 -9.23 15.29 14.96
N VAL A 390 -8.89 16.45 14.37
CA VAL A 390 -8.43 17.63 15.11
C VAL A 390 -9.61 18.55 15.48
N GLU A 391 -10.70 18.52 14.76
CA GLU A 391 -11.86 19.40 14.97
C GLU A 391 -12.42 19.41 16.41
N PRO A 392 -12.51 18.28 17.14
CA PRO A 392 -12.93 18.30 18.55
C PRO A 392 -11.98 19.03 19.49
N MET A 393 -10.72 19.24 19.09
CA MET A 393 -9.69 19.85 19.94
C MET A 393 -9.91 21.36 20.11
N PRO A 394 -9.32 21.99 21.14
CA PRO A 394 -9.39 23.43 21.32
C PRO A 394 -8.59 24.18 20.25
N TYR A 395 -9.25 25.12 19.56
CA TYR A 395 -8.59 26.05 18.64
C TYR A 395 -8.14 27.28 19.43
N LYS A 396 -6.84 27.47 19.58
CA LYS A 396 -6.24 28.59 20.31
C LYS A 396 -5.34 29.41 19.39
N PRO A 397 -5.32 30.74 19.50
CA PRO A 397 -4.29 31.54 18.86
C PRO A 397 -2.91 31.03 19.22
N PHE A 398 -1.94 31.26 18.30
CA PHE A 398 -0.56 30.86 18.56
C PHE A 398 0.01 31.60 19.79
N ASP A 399 0.42 30.86 20.79
CA ASP A 399 1.04 31.34 22.04
C ASP A 399 2.33 30.53 22.33
N GLY A 400 2.91 29.97 21.31
CA GLY A 400 4.12 29.15 21.38
C GLY A 400 3.85 27.67 21.14
N THR A 401 4.95 26.90 21.08
CA THR A 401 4.96 25.45 20.92
C THR A 401 5.36 24.74 22.21
N ASP A 402 4.78 23.59 22.48
CA ASP A 402 5.14 22.72 23.60
C ASP A 402 6.42 21.92 23.26
N THR A 403 7.54 22.43 23.71
CA THR A 403 8.87 21.84 23.45
C THR A 403 9.01 20.41 23.99
N GLN A 404 8.39 20.10 25.14
CA GLN A 404 8.47 18.75 25.71
C GLN A 404 7.65 17.76 24.90
N ALA A 405 6.42 18.11 24.53
CA ALA A 405 5.60 17.27 23.67
C ALA A 405 6.28 16.99 22.31
N ILE A 406 6.99 17.98 21.74
CA ILE A 406 7.74 17.80 20.49
C ILE A 406 8.94 16.87 20.71
N CYS A 407 9.68 16.98 21.83
CA CYS A 407 10.75 16.07 22.20
C CYS A 407 10.27 14.63 22.32
N ASP A 408 9.12 14.43 22.96
CA ASP A 408 8.51 13.12 23.15
C ASP A 408 8.08 12.52 21.80
N MET A 409 7.52 13.31 20.88
CA MET A 409 7.19 12.89 19.52
C MET A 409 8.44 12.53 18.72
N SER A 410 9.52 13.31 18.80
CA SER A 410 10.79 13.01 18.13
C SER A 410 11.32 11.66 18.59
N THR A 411 11.39 11.44 19.91
CA THR A 411 11.86 10.18 20.49
C THR A 411 10.98 9.00 20.09
N ALA A 412 9.65 9.15 20.18
CA ALA A 412 8.70 8.10 19.84
C ALA A 412 8.73 7.73 18.35
N SER A 413 9.04 8.69 17.46
CA SER A 413 9.06 8.47 16.02
C SER A 413 10.07 7.39 15.59
N HIS A 414 11.15 7.20 16.34
CA HIS A 414 12.20 6.24 16.04
C HIS A 414 11.77 4.76 16.21
N THR A 415 10.67 4.51 16.88
CA THR A 415 10.12 3.16 17.12
C THR A 415 8.68 3.00 16.63
N ASP A 416 8.07 4.07 16.13
CA ASP A 416 6.70 4.05 15.64
C ASP A 416 6.61 3.27 14.32
N VAL A 417 5.73 2.27 14.28
CA VAL A 417 5.52 1.40 13.10
C VAL A 417 5.10 2.16 11.84
N HIS A 418 4.53 3.36 11.98
CA HIS A 418 4.16 4.22 10.85
C HIS A 418 5.37 4.91 10.21
N HIS A 419 6.50 4.97 10.91
CA HIS A 419 7.72 5.62 10.43
C HIS A 419 8.87 4.65 10.20
N VAL A 420 9.05 3.63 11.06
CA VAL A 420 10.11 2.63 10.94
C VAL A 420 9.91 1.75 9.70
N LYS A 421 10.98 1.48 8.96
CA LYS A 421 10.95 0.57 7.81
C LYS A 421 10.77 -0.87 8.27
N PRO A 422 9.79 -1.61 7.73
CA PRO A 422 9.68 -3.04 8.00
C PRO A 422 10.94 -3.79 7.53
N ILE A 423 11.46 -4.70 8.37
CA ILE A 423 12.66 -5.49 8.05
C ILE A 423 12.47 -6.27 6.75
N LYS A 424 11.27 -6.82 6.54
CA LYS A 424 10.89 -7.50 5.30
C LYS A 424 9.93 -6.60 4.51
N PRO A 425 10.32 -6.17 3.29
CA PRO A 425 9.43 -5.39 2.46
C PRO A 425 8.20 -6.21 2.05
N LEU A 426 7.06 -5.55 1.93
CA LEU A 426 5.87 -6.19 1.40
C LEU A 426 6.10 -6.57 -0.08
N PRO A 427 5.65 -7.76 -0.50
CA PRO A 427 5.77 -8.17 -1.90
C PRO A 427 4.89 -7.28 -2.78
N SER A 428 5.23 -7.19 -4.07
CA SER A 428 4.42 -6.47 -5.04
C SER A 428 2.97 -6.93 -5.02
N ARG A 429 2.03 -5.99 -5.04
CA ARG A 429 0.58 -6.26 -5.12
C ARG A 429 0.11 -6.46 -6.55
N LYS A 430 0.97 -6.17 -7.53
CA LYS A 430 0.65 -6.26 -8.94
C LYS A 430 0.45 -7.72 -9.39
N SER A 431 -0.47 -7.90 -10.31
CA SER A 431 -0.61 -9.11 -11.12
C SER A 431 0.19 -8.93 -12.42
N GLU A 432 0.57 -10.01 -13.09
CA GLU A 432 1.25 -9.98 -14.39
C GLU A 432 0.29 -9.75 -15.58
N LYS A 433 -0.86 -9.13 -15.32
CA LYS A 433 -1.90 -8.86 -16.33
C LYS A 433 -1.95 -7.38 -16.63
N ASN A 434 -2.27 -7.03 -17.86
CA ASN A 434 -2.62 -5.66 -18.23
C ASN A 434 -4.00 -5.29 -17.68
N VAL A 435 -4.20 -4.01 -17.40
CA VAL A 435 -5.48 -3.50 -16.96
C VAL A 435 -6.50 -3.58 -18.09
N PRO A 436 -7.69 -4.16 -17.87
CA PRO A 436 -8.75 -4.12 -18.87
C PRO A 436 -9.34 -2.72 -18.99
N TRP A 437 -9.86 -2.37 -20.17
CA TRP A 437 -10.53 -1.08 -20.41
C TRP A 437 -11.81 -0.97 -19.60
N ILE A 438 -12.55 -2.09 -19.52
CA ILE A 438 -13.82 -2.22 -18.81
C ILE A 438 -13.60 -3.19 -17.64
N ASP A 439 -14.31 -2.98 -16.52
CA ASP A 439 -14.33 -3.84 -15.32
C ASP A 439 -12.94 -4.14 -14.74
N CYS A 440 -12.14 -3.09 -14.60
CA CYS A 440 -10.76 -3.22 -14.11
C CYS A 440 -10.64 -3.51 -12.60
N PHE A 441 -11.73 -3.66 -11.88
CA PHE A 441 -11.71 -3.85 -10.44
C PHE A 441 -11.28 -5.27 -10.07
N THR A 442 -10.30 -5.40 -9.20
CA THR A 442 -9.78 -6.68 -8.74
C THR A 442 -9.32 -6.60 -7.29
N ALA A 443 -9.45 -7.71 -6.57
CA ALA A 443 -8.95 -7.83 -5.21
C ALA A 443 -7.55 -8.48 -5.21
N PRO A 444 -6.46 -7.74 -4.93
CA PRO A 444 -5.12 -8.31 -4.92
C PRO A 444 -4.95 -9.45 -3.92
N CYS A 445 -5.70 -9.45 -2.81
CA CYS A 445 -5.72 -10.52 -1.82
C CYS A 445 -6.20 -11.86 -2.42
N LYS A 446 -7.21 -11.83 -3.32
CA LYS A 446 -7.70 -13.02 -4.02
C LYS A 446 -6.61 -13.58 -4.95
N GLY A 447 -5.95 -12.72 -5.71
CA GLY A 447 -4.80 -13.11 -6.56
C GLY A 447 -3.58 -13.58 -5.77
N GLY A 448 -3.41 -13.13 -4.51
CA GLY A 448 -2.34 -13.59 -3.62
C GLY A 448 -2.62 -14.95 -2.94
N CYS A 449 -3.83 -15.47 -3.05
CA CYS A 449 -4.21 -16.75 -2.47
C CYS A 449 -4.05 -17.88 -3.51
N PRO A 450 -3.26 -18.95 -3.25
CA PRO A 450 -3.06 -20.05 -4.19
C PRO A 450 -4.35 -20.75 -4.66
N ILE A 451 -5.43 -20.67 -3.88
CA ILE A 451 -6.76 -21.21 -4.21
C ILE A 451 -7.78 -20.13 -4.56
N ALA A 452 -7.33 -18.91 -4.80
CA ALA A 452 -8.17 -17.78 -5.19
C ALA A 452 -9.47 -17.65 -4.35
N GLN A 453 -9.34 -17.70 -3.01
CA GLN A 453 -10.47 -17.58 -2.07
C GLN A 453 -11.25 -16.29 -2.30
N ASP A 454 -12.56 -16.36 -2.16
CA ASP A 454 -13.48 -15.22 -2.30
C ASP A 454 -13.47 -14.37 -1.02
N ILE A 455 -12.33 -13.70 -0.80
CA ILE A 455 -11.99 -13.02 0.45
C ILE A 455 -12.90 -11.83 0.73
N PRO A 456 -13.14 -10.88 -0.20
CA PRO A 456 -14.02 -9.76 0.07
C PRO A 456 -15.42 -10.19 0.52
N GLU A 457 -15.96 -11.22 -0.10
CA GLU A 457 -17.31 -11.73 0.14
C GLU A 457 -17.44 -12.35 1.54
N TYR A 458 -16.53 -13.25 1.93
CA TYR A 458 -16.63 -13.82 3.28
C TYR A 458 -16.24 -12.84 4.40
N MET A 459 -15.39 -11.85 4.12
CA MET A 459 -15.12 -10.75 5.05
C MET A 459 -16.40 -9.96 5.36
N GLU A 460 -17.21 -9.66 4.33
CA GLU A 460 -18.48 -8.95 4.51
C GLU A 460 -19.54 -9.83 5.20
N LEU A 461 -19.63 -11.12 4.84
CA LEU A 461 -20.51 -12.05 5.55
C LEU A 461 -20.19 -12.14 7.05
N CYS A 462 -18.90 -12.18 7.40
CA CYS A 462 -18.48 -12.16 8.81
C CYS A 462 -18.84 -10.84 9.49
N ASN A 463 -18.69 -9.71 8.79
CA ASN A 463 -19.06 -8.39 9.26
C ASN A 463 -20.55 -8.29 9.61
N LYS A 464 -21.39 -8.93 8.79
CA LYS A 464 -22.83 -9.05 9.02
C LYS A 464 -23.23 -10.13 10.04
N GLY A 465 -22.26 -10.83 10.65
CA GLY A 465 -22.49 -11.92 11.60
C GLY A 465 -23.00 -13.23 10.95
N LEU A 466 -22.96 -13.33 9.62
CA LEU A 466 -23.45 -14.47 8.83
C LEU A 466 -22.35 -15.55 8.70
N TYR A 467 -21.90 -16.09 9.82
CA TYR A 467 -20.75 -17.01 9.86
C TYR A 467 -21.01 -18.36 9.17
N GLY A 468 -22.24 -18.88 9.18
CA GLY A 468 -22.62 -20.12 8.46
C GLY A 468 -22.42 -19.95 6.94
N PRO A 469 -23.07 -18.98 6.30
CA PRO A 469 -22.84 -18.62 4.89
C PRO A 469 -21.36 -18.30 4.59
N ALA A 470 -20.66 -17.59 5.47
CA ALA A 470 -19.24 -17.29 5.30
C ALA A 470 -18.41 -18.57 5.24
N LEU A 471 -18.63 -19.49 6.14
CA LEU A 471 -17.91 -20.77 6.16
C LEU A 471 -18.27 -21.66 4.97
N LYS A 472 -19.54 -21.67 4.54
CA LYS A 472 -19.95 -22.38 3.32
C LYS A 472 -19.15 -21.85 2.13
N LEU A 473 -19.09 -20.54 1.96
CA LEU A 473 -18.31 -19.90 0.88
C LEU A 473 -16.82 -20.22 0.96
N ILE A 474 -16.24 -20.20 2.16
CA ILE A 474 -14.81 -20.55 2.39
C ILE A 474 -14.57 -21.99 1.95
N THR A 475 -15.42 -22.94 2.34
CA THR A 475 -15.22 -24.37 2.11
C THR A 475 -15.49 -24.80 0.67
N GLU A 476 -16.04 -23.95 -0.18
CA GLU A 476 -16.07 -24.19 -1.62
C GLU A 476 -14.67 -24.43 -2.20
N LYS A 477 -13.69 -23.66 -1.78
CA LYS A 477 -12.28 -23.72 -2.25
C LYS A 477 -11.28 -24.16 -1.18
N ASN A 478 -11.66 -24.15 0.08
CA ASN A 478 -10.77 -24.42 1.22
C ASN A 478 -11.40 -25.42 2.18
N PRO A 479 -11.19 -26.73 1.98
CA PRO A 479 -11.78 -27.77 2.82
C PRO A 479 -11.16 -27.88 4.22
N LEU A 480 -10.09 -27.10 4.52
CA LEU A 480 -9.35 -27.12 5.78
C LEU A 480 -9.40 -25.76 6.50
N PRO A 481 -10.60 -25.20 6.79
CA PRO A 481 -10.73 -23.85 7.30
C PRO A 481 -10.13 -23.64 8.69
N PHE A 482 -10.15 -24.63 9.58
CA PHE A 482 -9.51 -24.54 10.89
C PHE A 482 -7.99 -24.56 10.80
N LEU A 483 -7.44 -25.50 10.03
CA LEU A 483 -6.02 -25.62 9.82
C LEU A 483 -5.45 -24.35 9.16
N THR A 484 -6.04 -23.92 8.06
CA THR A 484 -5.58 -22.71 7.34
C THR A 484 -5.94 -21.41 8.06
N GLY A 485 -6.95 -21.41 8.92
CA GLY A 485 -7.27 -20.29 9.80
C GLY A 485 -6.22 -20.09 10.89
N THR A 486 -5.50 -21.16 11.25
CA THR A 486 -4.50 -21.13 12.32
C THR A 486 -3.07 -20.94 11.79
N ILE A 487 -2.64 -21.72 10.79
CA ILE A 487 -1.22 -21.77 10.37
C ILE A 487 -0.95 -21.39 8.90
N CYS A 488 -1.91 -20.82 8.20
CA CYS A 488 -1.68 -20.33 6.84
C CYS A 488 -0.65 -19.18 6.83
N ALA A 489 0.26 -19.21 5.83
CA ALA A 489 1.25 -18.14 5.59
C ALA A 489 0.66 -16.78 5.15
N HIS A 490 -0.64 -16.64 5.09
CA HIS A 490 -1.45 -15.43 4.85
C HIS A 490 -0.92 -14.46 3.78
N ARG A 491 -0.38 -14.97 2.66
CA ARG A 491 0.08 -14.16 1.52
C ARG A 491 -0.98 -13.18 0.98
N CYS A 492 -2.25 -13.47 1.19
CA CYS A 492 -3.34 -12.55 0.88
C CYS A 492 -3.26 -11.24 1.68
N GLN A 493 -2.82 -11.28 2.95
CA GLN A 493 -2.67 -10.10 3.80
C GLN A 493 -1.51 -9.23 3.32
N THR A 494 -0.39 -9.81 2.89
CA THR A 494 0.72 -9.03 2.35
C THR A 494 0.37 -8.32 1.04
N LYS A 495 -0.59 -8.85 0.26
CA LYS A 495 -1.09 -8.23 -0.97
C LYS A 495 -2.32 -7.35 -0.78
N CYS A 496 -2.85 -7.23 0.43
CA CYS A 496 -4.03 -6.42 0.71
C CYS A 496 -3.78 -4.94 0.38
N SER A 497 -4.70 -4.32 -0.38
CA SER A 497 -4.62 -2.88 -0.72
C SER A 497 -4.67 -1.99 0.51
N ARG A 498 -5.22 -2.48 1.62
CA ARG A 498 -5.25 -1.75 2.88
C ARG A 498 -3.86 -1.42 3.45
N ASN A 499 -2.83 -2.16 3.05
CA ASN A 499 -1.44 -1.80 3.37
C ASN A 499 -0.99 -0.43 2.80
N PHE A 500 -1.75 0.16 1.86
CA PHE A 500 -1.54 1.55 1.42
C PHE A 500 -2.18 2.57 2.36
N TYR A 501 -3.09 2.14 3.23
CA TYR A 501 -3.84 2.99 4.17
C TYR A 501 -3.19 3.00 5.55
N ASP A 502 -3.25 1.86 6.21
CA ASP A 502 -2.80 1.61 7.58
C ASP A 502 -2.15 0.22 7.70
N GLU A 503 -2.92 -0.83 7.86
CA GLU A 503 -2.46 -2.21 7.96
C GLU A 503 -3.43 -3.16 7.24
N SER A 504 -2.96 -4.31 6.79
CA SER A 504 -3.83 -5.30 6.14
C SER A 504 -4.99 -5.72 7.05
N VAL A 505 -6.13 -6.08 6.44
CA VAL A 505 -7.19 -6.75 7.21
C VAL A 505 -6.73 -8.13 7.67
N ARG A 506 -7.18 -8.55 8.84
CA ARG A 506 -6.81 -9.83 9.48
C ARG A 506 -7.58 -11.00 8.86
N ILE A 507 -7.28 -11.27 7.59
CA ILE A 507 -7.99 -12.25 6.73
C ILE A 507 -7.93 -13.65 7.32
N ARG A 508 -6.75 -14.09 7.81
CA ARG A 508 -6.56 -15.41 8.40
C ARG A 508 -7.41 -15.59 9.66
N ASP A 509 -7.39 -14.61 10.54
CA ASP A 509 -8.09 -14.67 11.82
C ASP A 509 -9.62 -14.61 11.62
N THR A 510 -10.11 -13.80 10.67
CA THR A 510 -11.52 -13.73 10.31
C THR A 510 -12.01 -15.06 9.72
N LYS A 511 -11.19 -15.72 8.90
CA LYS A 511 -11.48 -17.06 8.39
C LYS A 511 -11.63 -18.08 9.53
N LEU A 512 -10.72 -18.05 10.52
CA LEU A 512 -10.80 -18.90 11.71
C LEU A 512 -12.07 -18.61 12.51
N LEU A 513 -12.43 -17.34 12.69
CA LEU A 513 -13.67 -16.91 13.35
C LEU A 513 -14.91 -17.48 12.65
N ALA A 514 -14.93 -17.41 11.30
CA ALA A 514 -16.01 -18.00 10.50
C ALA A 514 -16.08 -19.52 10.70
N ALA A 515 -14.92 -20.20 10.70
CA ALA A 515 -14.86 -21.64 10.97
C ALA A 515 -15.41 -21.98 12.35
N GLN A 516 -14.97 -21.29 13.40
CA GLN A 516 -15.41 -21.55 14.78
C GLN A 516 -16.90 -21.32 14.99
N LYS A 517 -17.45 -20.23 14.44
CA LYS A 517 -18.86 -19.87 14.66
C LYS A 517 -19.84 -20.50 13.64
N GLY A 518 -19.38 -20.77 12.42
CA GLY A 518 -20.20 -21.31 11.33
C GLY A 518 -20.25 -22.84 11.26
N TYR A 519 -19.37 -23.55 12.00
CA TYR A 519 -19.14 -24.98 11.85
C TYR A 519 -20.42 -25.84 11.97
N ASN A 520 -21.19 -25.67 13.03
CA ASN A 520 -22.38 -26.49 13.28
C ASN A 520 -23.44 -26.29 12.19
N ALA A 521 -23.63 -25.05 11.73
CA ALA A 521 -24.56 -24.73 10.66
C ALA A 521 -24.12 -25.36 9.32
N LEU A 522 -22.82 -25.32 9.01
CA LEU A 522 -22.28 -25.96 7.83
C LEU A 522 -22.46 -27.48 7.88
N MET A 523 -22.07 -28.13 8.99
CA MET A 523 -22.16 -29.58 9.17
C MET A 523 -23.59 -30.11 9.05
N ALA A 524 -24.59 -29.33 9.53
CA ALA A 524 -26.00 -29.67 9.38
C ALA A 524 -26.52 -29.51 7.94
N SER A 525 -25.88 -28.67 7.12
CA SER A 525 -26.31 -28.39 5.74
C SER A 525 -25.77 -29.36 4.69
N ILE A 526 -24.71 -30.10 5.02
CA ILE A 526 -24.05 -31.03 4.10
C ILE A 526 -24.96 -32.23 3.79
N LYS A 527 -25.16 -32.49 2.49
CA LYS A 527 -25.86 -33.67 1.97
C LYS A 527 -24.87 -34.52 1.21
N LEU A 528 -25.01 -35.84 1.31
CA LEU A 528 -24.26 -36.78 0.51
C LEU A 528 -24.62 -36.61 -0.97
N PRO A 529 -23.67 -36.46 -1.88
CA PRO A 529 -23.92 -36.38 -3.31
C PRO A 529 -24.31 -37.75 -3.88
N GLU A 530 -24.92 -37.75 -5.04
CA GLU A 530 -25.13 -38.97 -5.81
C GLU A 530 -23.81 -39.58 -6.23
N ARG A 531 -23.69 -40.91 -6.17
CA ARG A 531 -22.45 -41.61 -6.53
C ARG A 531 -22.24 -41.60 -8.05
N VAL A 532 -21.05 -41.27 -8.49
CA VAL A 532 -20.60 -41.32 -9.88
C VAL A 532 -20.04 -42.72 -10.16
N ALA A 533 -20.68 -43.43 -11.09
CA ALA A 533 -20.23 -44.76 -11.47
C ALA A 533 -18.95 -44.74 -12.31
N GLY A 534 -18.15 -45.82 -12.20
CA GLY A 534 -16.95 -46.04 -13.02
C GLY A 534 -15.70 -45.26 -12.60
N LYS A 535 -15.75 -44.50 -11.50
CA LYS A 535 -14.59 -43.81 -10.94
C LYS A 535 -14.39 -44.20 -9.46
N LYS A 536 -13.18 -44.69 -9.17
CA LYS A 536 -12.78 -45.06 -7.80
C LYS A 536 -11.39 -44.53 -7.52
N VAL A 537 -11.22 -43.80 -6.44
CA VAL A 537 -10.01 -43.03 -6.10
C VAL A 537 -9.35 -43.61 -4.86
N ALA A 538 -8.05 -43.88 -4.94
CA ALA A 538 -7.19 -44.15 -3.80
C ALA A 538 -6.26 -42.97 -3.55
N ILE A 539 -6.18 -42.53 -2.30
CA ILE A 539 -5.28 -41.44 -1.85
C ILE A 539 -4.30 -42.08 -0.86
N ILE A 540 -3.01 -42.00 -1.20
CA ILE A 540 -1.93 -42.48 -0.35
C ILE A 540 -1.35 -41.32 0.43
N GLY A 541 -1.62 -41.26 1.71
CA GLY A 541 -1.25 -40.17 2.64
C GLY A 541 -2.42 -39.34 3.09
N GLY A 542 -2.66 -39.30 4.39
CA GLY A 542 -3.74 -38.57 5.05
C GLY A 542 -3.31 -37.22 5.63
N GLY A 543 -2.33 -36.55 5.00
CA GLY A 543 -1.95 -35.17 5.31
C GLY A 543 -2.93 -34.16 4.71
N PRO A 544 -2.68 -32.83 4.85
CA PRO A 544 -3.59 -31.79 4.38
C PRO A 544 -4.00 -31.92 2.91
N THR A 545 -3.06 -32.26 2.03
CA THR A 545 -3.33 -32.46 0.58
C THR A 545 -4.24 -33.66 0.34
N GLY A 546 -4.00 -34.78 1.05
CA GLY A 546 -4.84 -35.97 0.92
C GLY A 546 -6.25 -35.76 1.43
N ILE A 547 -6.41 -35.10 2.59
CA ILE A 547 -7.72 -34.76 3.15
C ILE A 547 -8.47 -33.82 2.20
N ALA A 548 -7.79 -32.81 1.63
CA ALA A 548 -8.39 -31.89 0.69
C ALA A 548 -8.82 -32.59 -0.62
N ALA A 549 -8.00 -33.46 -1.18
CA ALA A 549 -8.33 -34.23 -2.37
C ALA A 549 -9.54 -35.15 -2.12
N ALA A 550 -9.58 -35.83 -0.97
CA ALA A 550 -10.72 -36.66 -0.57
C ALA A 550 -12.00 -35.84 -0.41
N TYR A 551 -11.90 -34.65 0.16
CA TYR A 551 -13.04 -33.71 0.25
C TYR A 551 -13.60 -33.35 -1.13
N PHE A 552 -12.76 -32.92 -2.07
CA PHE A 552 -13.21 -32.53 -3.41
C PHE A 552 -13.76 -33.72 -4.21
N CYS A 553 -13.09 -34.89 -4.17
CA CYS A 553 -13.58 -36.09 -4.84
C CYS A 553 -14.88 -36.62 -4.21
N GLY A 554 -14.94 -36.68 -2.87
CA GLY A 554 -16.15 -37.13 -2.16
C GLY A 554 -17.34 -36.22 -2.41
N ARG A 555 -17.12 -34.89 -2.36
CA ARG A 555 -18.14 -33.89 -2.70
C ARG A 555 -18.64 -33.99 -4.15
N ALA A 556 -17.77 -34.42 -5.09
CA ALA A 556 -18.15 -34.73 -6.45
C ALA A 556 -18.84 -36.10 -6.62
N GLY A 557 -19.14 -36.84 -5.56
CA GLY A 557 -19.79 -38.12 -5.59
C GLY A 557 -18.90 -39.30 -5.95
N ILE A 558 -17.56 -39.11 -6.00
CA ILE A 558 -16.60 -40.14 -6.39
C ILE A 558 -16.26 -41.01 -5.18
N GLU A 559 -16.28 -42.37 -5.37
CA GLU A 559 -15.85 -43.32 -4.36
C GLU A 559 -14.37 -43.10 -4.03
N THR A 560 -14.07 -42.71 -2.80
CA THR A 560 -12.72 -42.29 -2.39
C THR A 560 -12.31 -42.96 -1.11
N THR A 561 -11.09 -43.55 -1.09
CA THR A 561 -10.47 -44.18 0.08
C THR A 561 -9.12 -43.49 0.36
N ILE A 562 -8.89 -43.07 1.61
CA ILE A 562 -7.58 -42.60 2.10
C ILE A 562 -6.86 -43.78 2.78
N PHE A 563 -5.58 -44.01 2.42
CA PHE A 563 -4.66 -44.92 3.07
C PHE A 563 -3.61 -44.10 3.82
N GLU A 564 -3.56 -44.25 5.15
CA GLU A 564 -2.61 -43.56 6.04
C GLU A 564 -1.82 -44.54 6.90
N ARG A 565 -0.49 -44.43 6.88
CA ARG A 565 0.39 -45.31 7.68
C ARG A 565 0.36 -45.02 9.17
N GLU A 566 0.10 -43.80 9.59
CA GLU A 566 -0.06 -43.43 10.98
C GLU A 566 -1.42 -43.86 11.49
N SER A 567 -1.59 -43.89 12.81
CA SER A 567 -2.85 -44.30 13.45
C SER A 567 -4.02 -43.38 13.19
N CYS A 568 -3.77 -42.16 12.69
CA CYS A 568 -4.80 -41.16 12.41
C CYS A 568 -4.35 -40.16 11.33
N LEU A 569 -5.32 -39.52 10.69
CA LEU A 569 -5.08 -38.50 9.67
C LEU A 569 -4.51 -37.20 10.28
N GLY A 570 -3.95 -36.31 9.43
CA GLY A 570 -3.51 -34.96 9.76
C GLY A 570 -2.08 -34.64 9.35
N GLY A 571 -1.25 -35.67 9.05
CA GLY A 571 0.13 -35.51 8.55
C GLY A 571 1.01 -34.63 9.47
N VAL A 572 1.89 -33.83 8.87
CA VAL A 572 2.83 -32.94 9.59
C VAL A 572 2.12 -32.00 10.59
N PRO A 573 0.99 -31.36 10.27
CA PRO A 573 0.27 -30.53 11.25
C PRO A 573 -0.10 -31.26 12.52
N ARG A 574 -0.51 -32.52 12.43
CA ARG A 574 -0.92 -33.31 13.59
C ARG A 574 0.25 -33.93 14.33
N HIS A 575 1.19 -34.51 13.60
CA HIS A 575 2.22 -35.38 14.23
C HIS A 575 3.50 -34.61 14.57
N VAL A 576 3.75 -33.44 13.96
CA VAL A 576 5.00 -32.71 14.09
C VAL A 576 4.83 -31.33 14.66
N ILE A 577 3.94 -30.48 14.05
CA ILE A 577 3.76 -29.10 14.52
C ILE A 577 3.33 -29.08 15.99
N PRO A 578 3.97 -28.29 16.86
CA PRO A 578 3.67 -28.27 18.29
C PRO A 578 2.21 -27.92 18.60
N SER A 579 1.65 -28.55 19.66
CA SER A 579 0.24 -28.37 20.02
C SER A 579 -0.11 -26.96 20.47
N PHE A 580 0.86 -26.16 20.92
CA PHE A 580 0.65 -24.74 21.22
C PHE A 580 0.49 -23.87 19.94
N ARG A 581 0.87 -24.39 18.75
CA ARG A 581 0.61 -23.73 17.46
C ARG A 581 -0.73 -24.12 16.87
N ILE A 582 -1.04 -25.41 16.90
CA ILE A 582 -2.32 -25.92 16.42
C ILE A 582 -2.76 -27.08 17.27
N ALA A 583 -3.95 -26.97 17.84
CA ALA A 583 -4.57 -28.04 18.62
C ALA A 583 -5.13 -29.16 17.71
N ASN A 584 -5.06 -30.41 18.16
CA ASN A 584 -5.57 -31.54 17.37
C ASN A 584 -7.06 -31.43 17.08
N GLU A 585 -7.85 -30.83 17.97
CA GLU A 585 -9.30 -30.61 17.81
C GLU A 585 -9.63 -29.78 16.59
N ALA A 586 -8.75 -28.83 16.19
CA ALA A 586 -8.92 -28.04 14.98
C ALA A 586 -8.78 -28.91 13.72
N ILE A 587 -7.80 -29.81 13.73
CA ILE A 587 -7.56 -30.77 12.65
C ILE A 587 -8.71 -31.78 12.54
N GLU A 588 -9.21 -32.30 13.69
CA GLU A 588 -10.35 -33.22 13.77
C GLU A 588 -11.61 -32.60 13.11
N LYS A 589 -11.86 -31.32 13.31
CA LYS A 589 -13.02 -30.64 12.68
C LYS A 589 -12.91 -30.58 11.16
N ASP A 590 -11.72 -30.34 10.62
CA ASP A 590 -11.49 -30.36 9.18
C ASP A 590 -11.61 -31.79 8.62
N ILE A 591 -11.13 -32.82 9.34
CA ILE A 591 -11.30 -34.23 8.98
C ILE A 591 -12.78 -34.60 8.95
N ALA A 592 -13.53 -34.27 10.01
CA ALA A 592 -14.96 -34.57 10.10
C ALA A 592 -15.78 -33.90 8.97
N LEU A 593 -15.36 -32.73 8.50
CA LEU A 593 -15.96 -32.07 7.35
C LEU A 593 -15.78 -32.90 6.06
N MET A 594 -14.61 -33.46 5.84
CA MET A 594 -14.32 -34.35 4.71
C MET A 594 -15.12 -35.69 4.81
N GLU A 595 -15.17 -36.29 6.00
CA GLU A 595 -15.88 -37.55 6.25
C GLU A 595 -17.39 -37.45 5.94
N LYS A 596 -17.99 -36.25 6.07
CA LYS A 596 -19.40 -36.01 5.74
C LYS A 596 -19.74 -36.35 4.29
N TYR A 597 -18.77 -36.39 3.39
CA TYR A 597 -18.96 -36.77 2.00
C TYR A 597 -18.76 -38.26 1.71
N GLY A 598 -18.72 -39.11 2.77
CA GLY A 598 -18.69 -40.57 2.65
C GLY A 598 -17.36 -41.11 2.14
N VAL A 599 -16.25 -40.46 2.51
CA VAL A 599 -14.89 -40.92 2.26
C VAL A 599 -14.56 -42.07 3.22
N GLU A 600 -13.97 -43.14 2.68
CA GLU A 600 -13.45 -44.25 3.48
C GLU A 600 -12.04 -43.92 3.97
N VAL A 601 -11.74 -44.18 5.25
CA VAL A 601 -10.42 -43.93 5.86
C VAL A 601 -9.82 -45.24 6.39
N LYS A 602 -8.59 -45.55 5.97
CA LYS A 602 -7.80 -46.72 6.43
C LYS A 602 -6.46 -46.27 6.99
N CYS A 603 -6.35 -46.28 8.32
CA CYS A 603 -5.16 -45.87 9.08
C CYS A 603 -4.41 -47.04 9.68
N GLY A 604 -3.14 -46.80 10.09
CA GLY A 604 -2.34 -47.69 10.92
C GLY A 604 -1.59 -48.77 10.13
N ALA A 605 -1.58 -48.68 8.80
CA ALA A 605 -0.82 -49.58 7.93
C ALA A 605 -0.30 -48.87 6.69
N PRO A 606 0.85 -49.33 6.14
CA PRO A 606 1.29 -48.85 4.82
C PRO A 606 0.23 -49.12 3.75
N ALA A 607 0.10 -48.17 2.80
CA ALA A 607 -0.79 -48.35 1.67
C ALA A 607 -0.37 -49.54 0.81
N PRO A 608 -1.31 -50.27 0.16
CA PRO A 608 -0.98 -51.21 -0.90
C PRO A 608 -0.20 -50.52 -2.03
N SER A 609 0.58 -51.31 -2.80
CA SER A 609 1.28 -50.79 -3.98
C SER A 609 0.31 -50.27 -5.04
N VAL A 610 0.78 -49.40 -5.91
CA VAL A 610 -0.01 -48.90 -7.05
C VAL A 610 -0.65 -50.02 -7.87
N ASP A 611 0.10 -51.12 -8.11
CA ASP A 611 -0.40 -52.28 -8.88
C ASP A 611 -1.50 -53.04 -8.13
N GLU A 612 -1.39 -53.17 -6.79
CA GLU A 612 -2.41 -53.79 -5.97
C GLU A 612 -3.68 -52.97 -5.91
N LEU A 613 -3.56 -51.64 -5.80
CA LEU A 613 -4.70 -50.73 -5.84
C LEU A 613 -5.44 -50.75 -7.20
N LYS A 614 -4.70 -50.82 -8.30
CA LYS A 614 -5.29 -51.01 -9.66
C LYS A 614 -6.05 -52.33 -9.75
N LYS A 615 -5.50 -53.43 -9.23
CA LYS A 615 -6.22 -54.72 -9.14
C LYS A 615 -7.47 -54.68 -8.26
N GLN A 616 -7.53 -53.79 -7.28
CA GLN A 616 -8.73 -53.55 -6.45
C GLN A 616 -9.74 -52.61 -7.13
N GLY A 617 -9.51 -52.25 -8.39
CA GLY A 617 -10.43 -51.42 -9.20
C GLY A 617 -10.32 -49.93 -8.99
N TYR A 618 -9.25 -49.44 -8.33
CA TYR A 618 -8.99 -48.00 -8.29
C TYR A 618 -8.55 -47.48 -9.65
N THR A 619 -9.29 -46.51 -10.18
CA THR A 619 -9.04 -45.93 -11.51
C THR A 619 -8.08 -44.75 -11.46
N HIS A 620 -8.01 -44.06 -10.31
CA HIS A 620 -7.10 -42.94 -10.10
C HIS A 620 -6.43 -43.07 -8.71
N ILE A 621 -5.14 -42.85 -8.66
CA ILE A 621 -4.34 -42.95 -7.44
C ILE A 621 -3.58 -41.64 -7.22
N LEU A 622 -3.71 -41.08 -6.05
CA LEU A 622 -2.98 -39.86 -5.65
C LEU A 622 -1.89 -40.18 -4.63
N LEU A 623 -0.65 -39.82 -4.92
CA LEU A 623 0.47 -39.83 -3.98
C LEU A 623 0.53 -38.49 -3.24
N ALA A 624 -0.02 -38.44 -2.03
CA ALA A 624 -0.03 -37.26 -1.15
C ALA A 624 0.83 -37.50 0.11
N VAL A 625 1.94 -38.20 -0.05
CA VAL A 625 2.79 -38.76 1.04
C VAL A 625 3.65 -37.71 1.74
N GLY A 626 3.69 -36.47 1.25
CA GLY A 626 4.51 -35.41 1.83
C GLY A 626 6.01 -35.52 1.55
N ALA A 627 6.81 -34.77 2.31
CA ALA A 627 8.28 -34.80 2.30
C ALA A 627 8.77 -35.02 3.74
N TRP A 628 9.20 -36.22 4.06
CA TRP A 628 9.57 -36.65 5.41
C TRP A 628 11.06 -36.95 5.58
N LYS A 629 11.84 -37.07 4.49
CA LYS A 629 13.26 -37.32 4.53
C LYS A 629 13.99 -36.03 4.91
N PRO A 630 14.81 -36.00 5.97
CA PRO A 630 15.49 -34.78 6.36
C PRO A 630 16.51 -34.34 5.29
N GLY A 631 16.62 -33.05 5.08
CA GLY A 631 17.70 -32.45 4.29
C GLY A 631 19.04 -32.67 4.99
N LYS A 632 20.10 -32.80 4.20
CA LYS A 632 21.44 -33.08 4.72
C LYS A 632 22.10 -31.81 5.27
N LEU A 633 22.43 -31.79 6.56
CA LEU A 633 23.38 -30.88 7.17
C LEU A 633 24.71 -31.65 7.35
N ASP A 634 25.72 -31.29 6.56
CA ASP A 634 26.97 -32.01 6.48
C ASP A 634 28.00 -31.46 7.50
N ILE A 635 27.77 -31.75 8.76
CA ILE A 635 28.66 -31.42 9.88
C ILE A 635 28.90 -32.65 10.75
N ALA A 636 30.05 -32.74 11.41
CA ALA A 636 30.32 -33.77 12.42
C ALA A 636 29.64 -33.42 13.74
N GLY A 637 29.10 -34.40 14.43
CA GLY A 637 28.47 -34.28 15.73
C GLY A 637 27.13 -34.96 15.85
N ASP A 638 26.41 -34.72 16.95
CA ASP A 638 25.06 -35.23 17.18
C ASP A 638 24.03 -34.34 16.51
N VAL A 639 23.51 -34.78 15.37
CA VAL A 639 22.61 -34.01 14.50
C VAL A 639 21.31 -34.78 14.28
N ALA A 640 20.20 -34.22 14.76
CA ALA A 640 18.85 -34.74 14.55
C ALA A 640 18.10 -33.95 13.46
N GLY A 641 17.32 -34.62 12.62
CA GLY A 641 16.39 -33.97 11.71
C GLY A 641 15.19 -33.37 12.43
N ALA A 642 14.84 -32.12 12.12
CA ALA A 642 13.80 -31.35 12.83
C ALA A 642 12.45 -32.10 12.87
N ILE A 643 11.98 -32.66 11.74
CA ILE A 643 10.68 -33.33 11.64
C ILE A 643 10.61 -34.56 12.56
N GLN A 644 11.62 -35.42 12.50
CA GLN A 644 11.67 -36.65 13.33
C GLN A 644 11.82 -36.33 14.81
N TRP A 645 12.66 -35.32 15.12
CA TRP A 645 12.88 -34.88 16.49
C TRP A 645 11.61 -34.30 17.09
N MET A 646 10.95 -33.36 16.41
CA MET A 646 9.69 -32.77 16.87
C MET A 646 8.58 -33.80 17.01
N LYS A 647 8.48 -34.78 16.08
CA LYS A 647 7.53 -35.89 16.16
C LYS A 647 7.78 -36.71 17.42
N GLY A 648 9.04 -37.02 17.72
CA GLY A 648 9.44 -37.78 18.90
C GLY A 648 9.15 -37.07 20.22
N VAL A 649 9.43 -35.76 20.30
CA VAL A 649 9.12 -34.92 21.47
C VAL A 649 7.61 -34.84 21.66
N LYS A 650 6.84 -34.58 20.60
CA LYS A 650 5.39 -34.49 20.67
C LYS A 650 4.72 -35.82 21.09
N ALA A 651 5.30 -36.94 20.68
CA ALA A 651 4.85 -38.28 21.08
C ALA A 651 5.30 -38.68 22.49
N GLY A 652 6.12 -37.89 23.18
CA GLY A 652 6.70 -38.21 24.48
C GLY A 652 7.84 -39.23 24.43
N ASN A 653 8.37 -39.57 23.26
CA ASN A 653 9.45 -40.55 23.07
C ASN A 653 10.84 -39.94 23.19
N ILE A 654 10.96 -38.61 23.16
CA ILE A 654 12.24 -37.87 23.29
C ILE A 654 12.10 -36.90 24.47
N ALA A 655 12.99 -37.07 25.47
CA ALA A 655 13.14 -36.07 26.54
C ALA A 655 14.03 -34.91 26.06
N VAL A 656 13.66 -33.70 26.43
CA VAL A 656 14.39 -32.48 26.07
C VAL A 656 15.20 -31.97 27.23
N ALA A 657 16.51 -31.81 27.08
CA ALA A 657 17.42 -31.32 28.12
C ALA A 657 18.67 -30.64 27.46
N GLY A 658 19.45 -29.96 28.30
CA GLY A 658 20.74 -29.36 27.88
C GLY A 658 20.63 -28.18 26.90
N ASN A 659 21.71 -27.96 26.20
CA ASN A 659 21.87 -26.84 25.24
C ASN A 659 21.56 -27.28 23.81
N ILE A 660 20.55 -26.73 23.21
CA ILE A 660 20.08 -27.14 21.88
C ILE A 660 20.37 -26.03 20.87
N VAL A 661 20.97 -26.40 19.75
CA VAL A 661 21.15 -25.47 18.63
C VAL A 661 20.24 -25.91 17.47
N VAL A 662 19.41 -25.00 16.99
CA VAL A 662 18.57 -25.23 15.81
C VAL A 662 19.18 -24.52 14.61
N VAL A 663 19.48 -25.25 13.55
CA VAL A 663 20.08 -24.71 12.32
C VAL A 663 19.02 -24.57 11.23
N GLY A 664 18.71 -23.33 10.87
CA GLY A 664 17.74 -23.05 9.81
C GLY A 664 17.08 -21.67 9.96
N GLY A 665 16.34 -21.24 8.95
CA GLY A 665 15.67 -19.92 8.94
C GLY A 665 14.21 -19.99 8.46
N GLY A 666 13.62 -21.18 8.39
CA GLY A 666 12.22 -21.40 8.02
C GLY A 666 11.29 -21.57 9.23
N ASN A 667 9.99 -21.66 8.99
CA ASN A 667 9.00 -21.88 10.06
C ASN A 667 9.25 -23.18 10.85
N THR A 668 9.74 -24.24 10.20
CA THR A 668 10.15 -25.49 10.86
C THR A 668 11.23 -25.23 11.92
N ALA A 669 12.19 -24.36 11.64
CA ALA A 669 13.23 -23.99 12.62
C ALA A 669 12.64 -23.21 13.81
N MET A 670 11.68 -22.32 13.56
CA MET A 670 10.97 -21.58 14.63
C MET A 670 10.20 -22.55 15.53
N ASP A 671 9.45 -23.48 14.93
CA ASP A 671 8.69 -24.49 15.67
C ASP A 671 9.60 -25.41 16.51
N ALA A 672 10.73 -25.86 15.94
CA ALA A 672 11.68 -26.69 16.66
C ALA A 672 12.34 -25.95 17.82
N ALA A 673 12.76 -24.69 17.62
CA ALA A 673 13.39 -23.88 18.65
C ALA A 673 12.41 -23.58 19.81
N ARG A 674 11.19 -23.19 19.50
CA ARG A 674 10.15 -22.94 20.50
C ARG A 674 9.75 -24.21 21.25
N LEU A 675 9.63 -25.36 20.54
CA LEU A 675 9.34 -26.63 21.16
C LEU A 675 10.46 -27.04 22.12
N ALA A 676 11.74 -26.94 21.70
CA ALA A 676 12.89 -27.23 22.56
C ALA A 676 12.84 -26.38 23.83
N LYS A 677 12.67 -25.05 23.70
CA LYS A 677 12.66 -24.16 24.88
C LYS A 677 11.51 -24.44 25.82
N ARG A 678 10.31 -24.65 25.30
CA ARG A 678 9.10 -24.93 26.09
C ARG A 678 9.08 -26.34 26.70
N SER A 679 9.85 -27.26 26.15
CA SER A 679 9.97 -28.63 26.67
C SER A 679 11.11 -28.83 27.67
N GLY A 680 11.86 -27.77 28.04
CA GLY A 680 12.80 -27.82 29.17
C GLY A 680 14.29 -27.74 28.78
N ALA A 681 14.65 -27.39 27.54
CA ALA A 681 16.06 -27.14 27.20
C ALA A 681 16.63 -25.97 28.03
N GLU A 682 17.87 -26.12 28.52
CA GLU A 682 18.57 -25.12 29.34
C GLU A 682 18.75 -23.84 28.53
N SER A 683 19.32 -23.97 27.31
CA SER A 683 19.42 -22.91 26.36
C SER A 683 19.01 -23.39 24.96
N VAL A 684 18.48 -22.46 24.15
CA VAL A 684 18.19 -22.73 22.73
C VAL A 684 18.74 -21.58 21.89
N THR A 685 19.61 -21.92 20.94
CA THR A 685 20.17 -20.94 19.99
C THR A 685 19.73 -21.31 18.57
N LEU A 686 19.09 -20.36 17.89
CA LEU A 686 18.76 -20.46 16.49
C LEU A 686 19.91 -19.90 15.65
N VAL A 687 20.54 -20.73 14.83
CA VAL A 687 21.67 -20.38 13.96
C VAL A 687 21.22 -20.24 12.53
N TYR A 688 21.49 -19.07 11.94
CA TYR A 688 21.13 -18.77 10.55
C TYR A 688 22.25 -18.09 9.77
N ARG A 689 22.58 -18.61 8.59
CA ARG A 689 23.72 -18.17 7.77
C ARG A 689 23.55 -16.82 7.07
N ARG A 690 22.35 -16.22 7.08
CA ARG A 690 22.06 -14.87 6.56
C ARG A 690 21.51 -14.00 7.69
N THR A 691 21.07 -12.80 7.33
CA THR A 691 20.42 -11.89 8.29
C THR A 691 18.91 -12.16 8.37
N ARG A 692 18.27 -11.62 9.39
CA ARG A 692 16.81 -11.62 9.63
C ARG A 692 16.02 -11.19 8.39
N LYS A 693 16.51 -10.21 7.62
CA LYS A 693 15.91 -9.74 6.36
C LYS A 693 15.68 -10.84 5.34
N TYR A 694 16.58 -11.83 5.26
CA TYR A 694 16.55 -12.91 4.27
C TYR A 694 15.94 -14.22 4.79
N MET A 695 15.42 -14.23 6.01
CA MET A 695 14.79 -15.42 6.57
C MET A 695 13.48 -15.78 5.85
N PRO A 696 13.26 -17.07 5.47
CA PRO A 696 11.98 -17.50 4.94
C PRO A 696 10.84 -17.50 5.97
N ALA A 697 11.16 -17.63 7.27
CA ALA A 697 10.17 -17.62 8.35
C ALA A 697 9.44 -16.28 8.43
N ASP A 698 8.17 -16.31 8.86
CA ASP A 698 7.41 -15.09 9.16
C ASP A 698 8.08 -14.33 10.32
N GLU A 699 8.06 -12.99 10.23
CA GLU A 699 8.67 -12.12 11.23
C GLU A 699 8.03 -12.30 12.62
N HIS A 700 6.73 -12.51 12.64
CA HIS A 700 5.98 -12.80 13.85
C HIS A 700 6.44 -14.11 14.52
N GLU A 701 6.78 -15.14 13.75
CA GLU A 701 7.25 -16.43 14.28
C GLU A 701 8.63 -16.29 14.95
N LEU A 702 9.52 -15.49 14.36
CA LEU A 702 10.80 -15.18 15.00
C LEU A 702 10.58 -14.38 16.29
N ALA A 703 9.71 -13.38 16.26
CA ALA A 703 9.40 -12.58 17.46
C ALA A 703 8.85 -13.46 18.60
N LEU A 704 7.98 -14.43 18.29
CA LEU A 704 7.49 -15.41 19.28
C LEU A 704 8.59 -16.32 19.80
N ALA A 705 9.55 -16.74 18.97
CA ALA A 705 10.69 -17.55 19.41
C ALA A 705 11.59 -16.77 20.39
N LEU A 706 11.88 -15.51 20.07
CA LEU A 706 12.65 -14.62 20.95
C LEU A 706 11.92 -14.36 22.28
N ALA A 707 10.60 -14.18 22.25
CA ALA A 707 9.78 -14.02 23.45
C ALA A 707 9.74 -15.28 24.33
N ASP A 708 9.84 -16.48 23.73
CA ASP A 708 9.99 -17.74 24.46
C ASP A 708 11.42 -17.90 25.07
N GLY A 709 12.36 -16.99 24.79
CA GLY A 709 13.74 -17.01 25.32
C GLY A 709 14.73 -17.77 24.43
N VAL A 710 14.46 -17.89 23.13
CA VAL A 710 15.42 -18.40 22.13
C VAL A 710 16.43 -17.30 21.79
N THR A 711 17.72 -17.64 21.76
CA THR A 711 18.77 -16.74 21.28
C THR A 711 18.91 -16.86 19.76
N PHE A 712 19.04 -15.75 19.05
CA PHE A 712 19.21 -15.73 17.61
C PHE A 712 20.62 -15.32 17.21
N ALA A 713 21.33 -16.20 16.49
CA ALA A 713 22.65 -15.99 15.92
C ALA A 713 22.56 -15.90 14.40
N GLU A 714 22.47 -14.71 13.87
CA GLU A 714 22.51 -14.45 12.44
C GLU A 714 23.95 -14.39 11.90
N LEU A 715 24.11 -14.51 10.59
CA LEU A 715 25.40 -14.56 9.92
C LEU A 715 26.33 -15.64 10.52
N ALA A 716 25.77 -16.79 10.82
CA ALA A 716 26.42 -17.91 11.44
C ALA A 716 26.18 -19.20 10.65
N ALA A 717 27.25 -19.85 10.23
CA ALA A 717 27.22 -21.16 9.56
C ALA A 717 27.80 -22.23 10.47
N PRO A 718 27.10 -23.36 10.73
CA PRO A 718 27.62 -24.43 11.57
C PRO A 718 28.74 -25.16 10.85
N VAL A 719 29.81 -25.54 11.58
CA VAL A 719 30.99 -26.23 11.06
C VAL A 719 31.16 -27.61 11.68
N LYS A 720 31.13 -27.71 13.00
CA LYS A 720 31.32 -28.96 13.74
C LYS A 720 30.77 -28.83 15.16
N GLN A 721 30.06 -29.84 15.62
CA GLN A 721 29.68 -29.98 17.03
C GLN A 721 30.63 -30.97 17.70
N ALA A 722 31.24 -30.56 18.80
CA ALA A 722 32.11 -31.40 19.63
C ALA A 722 32.24 -30.78 21.03
N ASP A 723 32.52 -31.57 22.04
CA ASP A 723 32.87 -31.14 23.39
C ASP A 723 31.83 -30.19 24.03
N GLY A 724 30.55 -30.47 23.81
CA GLY A 724 29.45 -29.65 24.35
C GLY A 724 29.29 -28.29 23.68
N ALA A 725 29.88 -28.08 22.47
CA ALA A 725 29.78 -26.85 21.75
C ALA A 725 29.63 -27.04 20.24
N LEU A 726 28.93 -26.12 19.58
CA LEU A 726 28.90 -25.97 18.13
C LEU A 726 29.85 -24.86 17.68
N LYS A 727 30.87 -25.20 16.90
CA LYS A 727 31.73 -24.26 16.22
C LYS A 727 30.97 -23.70 15.00
N CYS A 728 30.85 -22.40 14.91
CA CYS A 728 30.25 -21.68 13.78
C CYS A 728 31.28 -20.78 13.09
N GLU A 729 31.19 -20.65 11.78
CA GLU A 729 31.88 -19.63 11.00
C GLU A 729 31.00 -18.38 10.92
N LYS A 730 31.57 -17.22 11.16
CA LYS A 730 30.92 -15.94 10.95
C LYS A 730 30.82 -15.65 9.45
N MET A 731 29.63 -15.26 9.00
CA MET A 731 29.36 -15.01 7.60
C MET A 731 29.31 -13.52 7.32
N VAL A 732 29.54 -13.15 6.07
CA VAL A 732 29.28 -11.84 5.48
C VAL A 732 28.33 -12.00 4.30
N LEU A 733 27.57 -10.97 3.98
CA LEU A 733 26.69 -10.98 2.81
C LEU A 733 27.47 -10.56 1.56
N GLY A 734 27.60 -11.44 0.58
CA GLY A 734 28.15 -11.16 -0.75
C GLY A 734 27.20 -10.30 -1.61
N GLU A 735 27.47 -10.24 -2.92
CA GLU A 735 26.65 -9.49 -3.86
C GLU A 735 25.22 -10.05 -3.96
N ALA A 736 24.29 -9.18 -4.36
CA ALA A 736 22.89 -9.54 -4.58
C ALA A 736 22.74 -10.29 -5.92
N ASP A 737 21.95 -11.37 -5.92
CA ASP A 737 21.53 -12.05 -7.15
C ASP A 737 20.40 -11.27 -7.86
N ALA A 738 19.97 -11.76 -9.04
CA ALA A 738 18.91 -11.13 -9.83
C ALA A 738 17.55 -11.00 -9.08
N SER A 739 17.37 -11.72 -7.96
CA SER A 739 16.19 -11.59 -7.07
C SER A 739 16.42 -10.59 -5.93
N GLY A 740 17.58 -9.94 -5.88
CA GLY A 740 17.97 -9.06 -4.78
C GLY A 740 18.42 -9.82 -3.51
N ARG A 741 18.59 -11.14 -3.59
CA ARG A 741 18.98 -11.96 -2.44
C ARG A 741 20.50 -12.08 -2.38
N ARG A 742 21.10 -11.69 -1.25
CA ARG A 742 22.55 -11.78 -1.04
C ARG A 742 22.96 -13.14 -0.50
N SER A 743 24.00 -13.73 -1.10
CA SER A 743 24.54 -15.02 -0.68
C SER A 743 25.49 -14.88 0.50
N PRO A 744 25.44 -15.78 1.50
CA PRO A 744 26.39 -15.77 2.62
C PRO A 744 27.75 -16.26 2.15
N VAL A 745 28.82 -15.57 2.55
CA VAL A 745 30.22 -15.90 2.29
C VAL A 745 30.95 -16.02 3.63
N GLY A 746 31.78 -17.04 3.81
CA GLY A 746 32.58 -17.22 5.04
C GLY A 746 33.59 -16.09 5.22
N SER A 747 33.71 -15.58 6.44
CA SER A 747 34.67 -14.52 6.78
C SER A 747 36.04 -15.09 7.21
N GLY A 748 36.13 -16.40 7.48
CA GLY A 748 37.29 -17.02 8.10
C GLY A 748 37.38 -16.82 9.62
N GLU A 749 36.45 -16.08 10.24
CA GLU A 749 36.35 -15.94 11.69
C GLU A 749 35.41 -16.99 12.27
N PHE A 750 35.76 -17.54 13.44
CA PHE A 750 34.97 -18.59 14.08
C PHE A 750 34.62 -18.23 15.52
N PHE A 751 33.49 -18.74 15.96
CA PHE A 751 33.02 -18.67 17.36
C PHE A 751 32.31 -19.95 17.76
N THR A 752 32.05 -20.12 19.05
CA THR A 752 31.39 -21.31 19.59
C THR A 752 30.10 -20.95 20.31
N VAL A 753 29.12 -21.87 20.23
CA VAL A 753 27.83 -21.80 20.94
C VAL A 753 27.69 -23.06 21.78
N PRO A 754 27.28 -23.00 23.05
CA PRO A 754 26.97 -24.21 23.85
C PRO A 754 25.97 -25.09 23.12
N CYS A 755 26.29 -26.40 22.98
CA CYS A 755 25.50 -27.29 22.14
C CYS A 755 25.70 -28.75 22.49
N ASP A 756 24.69 -29.37 23.08
CA ASP A 756 24.64 -30.82 23.31
C ASP A 756 23.98 -31.57 22.14
N LEU A 757 23.00 -30.93 21.46
CA LEU A 757 22.31 -31.47 20.31
C LEU A 757 22.10 -30.39 19.22
N VAL A 758 22.40 -30.75 17.98
CA VAL A 758 22.06 -29.92 16.79
C VAL A 758 20.76 -30.42 16.16
N ILE A 759 19.77 -29.56 15.98
CA ILE A 759 18.55 -29.84 15.23
C ILE A 759 18.66 -29.23 13.85
N SER A 760 18.69 -30.06 12.84
CA SER A 760 18.78 -29.63 11.43
C SER A 760 17.39 -29.33 10.85
N ALA A 761 17.11 -28.06 10.58
CA ALA A 761 15.90 -27.57 9.92
C ALA A 761 16.24 -26.90 8.57
N VAL A 762 17.08 -27.55 7.77
CA VAL A 762 17.58 -27.04 6.47
C VAL A 762 16.75 -27.49 5.27
N GLY A 763 15.61 -28.05 5.49
CA GLY A 763 14.63 -28.51 4.51
C GLY A 763 14.39 -30.02 4.59
N GLU A 764 13.37 -30.48 3.88
CA GLU A 764 12.92 -31.87 3.79
C GLU A 764 12.89 -32.30 2.32
N GLN A 765 12.97 -33.62 2.10
CA GLN A 765 12.98 -34.24 0.78
C GLN A 765 11.88 -35.29 0.67
N VAL A 766 11.51 -35.61 -0.56
CA VAL A 766 10.56 -36.68 -0.90
C VAL A 766 11.23 -38.04 -0.66
N ASP A 767 10.45 -39.03 -0.31
CA ASP A 767 10.93 -40.42 -0.18
C ASP A 767 11.11 -41.05 -1.57
N ASP A 768 12.33 -41.02 -2.06
CA ASP A 768 12.73 -41.55 -3.37
C ASP A 768 12.56 -43.08 -3.44
N ALA A 769 12.77 -43.81 -2.36
CA ALA A 769 12.58 -45.25 -2.30
C ALA A 769 11.11 -45.64 -2.52
N LEU A 770 10.19 -44.94 -1.88
CA LEU A 770 8.75 -45.14 -2.10
C LEU A 770 8.34 -44.90 -3.54
N MET A 771 8.88 -43.83 -4.16
CA MET A 771 8.59 -43.52 -5.56
C MET A 771 9.13 -44.58 -6.50
N ALA A 772 10.38 -45.02 -6.29
CA ALA A 772 11.00 -46.09 -7.07
C ALA A 772 10.24 -47.42 -6.94
N ALA A 773 9.81 -47.80 -5.74
CA ALA A 773 9.03 -49.03 -5.49
C ALA A 773 7.69 -49.06 -6.24
N ASN A 774 7.16 -47.91 -6.61
CA ASN A 774 5.92 -47.77 -7.41
C ASN A 774 6.21 -47.42 -8.89
N GLY A 775 7.46 -47.48 -9.36
CA GLY A 775 7.82 -47.18 -10.75
C GLY A 775 7.66 -45.74 -11.17
N ILE A 776 7.66 -44.78 -10.21
CA ILE A 776 7.45 -43.34 -10.44
C ILE A 776 8.80 -42.67 -10.75
N GLU A 777 8.87 -42.01 -11.90
CA GLU A 777 10.04 -41.23 -12.33
C GLU A 777 10.12 -39.89 -11.60
N LEU A 778 11.36 -39.50 -11.26
CA LEU A 778 11.65 -38.24 -10.56
C LEU A 778 12.44 -37.28 -11.48
N ASP A 779 12.19 -36.01 -11.32
CA ASP A 779 12.97 -34.93 -11.98
C ASP A 779 14.39 -34.81 -11.36
N LYS A 780 15.21 -33.89 -11.91
CA LYS A 780 16.56 -33.57 -11.40
C LYS A 780 16.58 -33.07 -9.94
N LYS A 781 15.44 -32.69 -9.38
CA LYS A 781 15.29 -32.26 -7.99
C LYS A 781 14.74 -33.37 -7.10
N GLY A 782 14.60 -34.59 -7.60
CA GLY A 782 14.06 -35.74 -6.88
C GLY A 782 12.54 -35.66 -6.64
N ARG A 783 11.77 -35.07 -7.57
CA ARG A 783 10.33 -34.85 -7.44
C ARG A 783 9.55 -35.49 -8.59
N PRO A 784 8.39 -36.12 -8.33
CA PRO A 784 7.51 -36.61 -9.38
C PRO A 784 6.77 -35.47 -10.10
N ALA A 785 6.38 -35.71 -11.34
CA ALA A 785 5.43 -34.84 -12.03
C ALA A 785 4.03 -34.91 -11.40
N PHE A 786 3.17 -33.92 -11.66
CA PHE A 786 1.78 -33.94 -11.18
C PHE A 786 1.03 -35.16 -11.73
N GLN A 787 0.98 -35.33 -13.04
CA GLN A 787 0.62 -36.59 -13.67
C GLN A 787 1.93 -37.37 -13.90
N THR A 788 2.05 -38.51 -13.26
CA THR A 788 3.28 -39.30 -13.27
C THR A 788 3.42 -40.05 -14.61
N ASN A 789 4.55 -40.73 -14.79
CA ASN A 789 4.77 -41.67 -15.92
C ASN A 789 3.86 -42.91 -15.85
N VAL A 790 3.20 -43.18 -14.74
CA VAL A 790 2.30 -44.33 -14.56
C VAL A 790 0.85 -43.88 -14.76
N ASP A 791 0.18 -44.47 -15.74
CA ASP A 791 -1.19 -44.10 -16.10
C ASP A 791 -2.14 -44.15 -14.88
N GLY A 792 -2.99 -43.10 -14.74
CA GLY A 792 -3.94 -42.96 -13.63
C GLY A 792 -3.29 -42.61 -12.30
N VAL A 793 -1.97 -42.38 -12.21
CA VAL A 793 -1.25 -42.04 -10.99
C VAL A 793 -0.78 -40.59 -10.99
N TYR A 794 -1.10 -39.88 -9.90
CA TYR A 794 -0.81 -38.47 -9.70
C TYR A 794 0.00 -38.24 -8.41
N ALA A 795 0.77 -37.16 -8.35
CA ALA A 795 1.43 -36.70 -7.15
C ALA A 795 1.06 -35.25 -6.82
N ALA A 796 0.86 -34.92 -5.55
CA ALA A 796 0.43 -33.61 -5.12
C ALA A 796 1.02 -33.19 -3.75
N GLY A 797 0.95 -31.92 -3.46
CA GLY A 797 1.47 -31.32 -2.23
C GLY A 797 2.99 -31.43 -2.13
N ASP A 798 3.52 -31.59 -0.91
CA ASP A 798 4.96 -31.63 -0.68
C ASP A 798 5.64 -32.83 -1.39
N ALA A 799 4.93 -33.90 -1.69
CA ALA A 799 5.43 -35.01 -2.49
C ALA A 799 5.86 -34.55 -3.90
N LYS A 800 5.15 -33.57 -4.49
CA LYS A 800 5.45 -33.01 -5.80
C LYS A 800 6.32 -31.74 -5.73
N ARG A 801 6.04 -30.87 -4.77
CA ARG A 801 6.64 -29.53 -4.70
C ARG A 801 7.93 -29.49 -3.87
N GLY A 802 8.15 -30.45 -2.97
CA GLY A 802 8.97 -30.29 -1.79
C GLY A 802 8.22 -29.49 -0.72
N PRO A 803 8.84 -29.16 0.43
CA PRO A 803 8.18 -28.45 1.51
C PRO A 803 7.52 -27.16 1.02
N ALA A 804 6.19 -27.07 1.19
CA ALA A 804 5.35 -25.97 0.72
C ALA A 804 4.25 -25.62 1.74
N THR A 805 3.32 -24.76 1.39
CA THR A 805 2.23 -24.40 2.28
C THR A 805 1.03 -25.32 2.12
N VAL A 806 0.23 -25.45 3.20
CA VAL A 806 -1.02 -26.21 3.18
C VAL A 806 -1.94 -25.75 2.05
N VAL A 807 -2.01 -24.45 1.79
CA VAL A 807 -2.91 -23.88 0.75
C VAL A 807 -2.46 -24.27 -0.65
N GLU A 808 -1.15 -24.38 -0.91
CA GLU A 808 -0.61 -24.89 -2.17
C GLU A 808 -0.93 -26.39 -2.33
N GLY A 809 -0.93 -27.15 -1.25
CA GLY A 809 -1.38 -28.53 -1.25
C GLY A 809 -2.88 -28.67 -1.57
N ILE A 810 -3.72 -27.73 -1.06
CA ILE A 810 -5.15 -27.66 -1.42
C ILE A 810 -5.34 -27.34 -2.91
N ALA A 811 -4.53 -26.46 -3.48
CA ALA A 811 -4.59 -26.14 -4.91
C ALA A 811 -4.28 -27.39 -5.77
N ASP A 812 -3.25 -28.16 -5.42
CA ASP A 812 -2.93 -29.41 -6.10
C ASP A 812 -4.06 -30.45 -5.93
N ALA A 813 -4.69 -30.51 -4.76
CA ALA A 813 -5.81 -31.41 -4.48
C ALA A 813 -7.04 -31.07 -5.34
N ALA A 814 -7.35 -29.80 -5.55
CA ALA A 814 -8.42 -29.35 -6.45
C ALA A 814 -8.10 -29.74 -7.90
N ALA A 815 -6.85 -29.51 -8.34
CA ALA A 815 -6.40 -29.91 -9.69
C ALA A 815 -6.49 -31.44 -9.90
N PHE A 816 -6.20 -32.25 -8.88
CA PHE A 816 -6.39 -33.69 -8.93
C PHE A 816 -7.86 -34.06 -9.09
N ALA A 817 -8.76 -33.44 -8.31
CA ALA A 817 -10.18 -33.70 -8.45
C ALA A 817 -10.71 -33.33 -9.86
N GLU A 818 -10.23 -32.22 -10.45
CA GLU A 818 -10.54 -31.86 -11.85
C GLU A 818 -10.05 -32.91 -12.86
N ALA A 819 -8.83 -33.44 -12.68
CA ALA A 819 -8.30 -34.50 -13.51
C ALA A 819 -9.17 -35.78 -13.40
N VAL A 820 -9.59 -36.16 -12.20
CA VAL A 820 -10.51 -37.31 -11.98
C VAL A 820 -11.87 -37.05 -12.60
N ILE A 821 -12.43 -35.86 -12.43
CA ILE A 821 -13.76 -35.48 -12.98
C ILE A 821 -13.71 -35.39 -14.51
N GLY A 822 -12.59 -34.94 -15.08
CA GLY A 822 -12.36 -34.69 -16.50
C GLY A 822 -12.90 -33.33 -17.00
N LYS A 823 -13.17 -32.40 -16.08
CA LYS A 823 -13.59 -31.01 -16.34
C LYS A 823 -13.23 -30.12 -15.16
N PRO A 824 -13.22 -28.78 -15.34
CA PRO A 824 -13.05 -27.84 -14.24
C PRO A 824 -14.00 -28.10 -13.08
N TYR A 825 -13.49 -27.96 -11.84
CA TYR A 825 -14.30 -28.16 -10.65
C TYR A 825 -15.36 -27.05 -10.53
N THR A 826 -16.60 -27.44 -10.28
CA THR A 826 -17.72 -26.48 -10.13
C THR A 826 -17.84 -26.09 -8.66
N TYR A 827 -17.65 -24.81 -8.38
CA TYR A 827 -17.84 -24.21 -7.06
C TYR A 827 -19.24 -23.59 -6.98
N ASP A 828 -19.94 -23.83 -5.86
CA ASP A 828 -21.26 -23.22 -5.56
C ASP A 828 -21.01 -21.82 -4.91
N ILE A 829 -20.56 -20.88 -5.74
CA ILE A 829 -20.35 -19.50 -5.33
C ILE A 829 -21.61 -18.73 -5.67
N PRO A 830 -22.26 -18.04 -4.70
CA PRO A 830 -23.45 -17.27 -4.97
C PRO A 830 -23.20 -16.18 -6.02
N GLU A 831 -24.09 -16.08 -7.00
CA GLU A 831 -24.06 -15.00 -8.00
C GLU A 831 -24.37 -13.64 -7.38
N GLN A 832 -25.15 -13.62 -6.31
CA GLN A 832 -25.52 -12.40 -5.62
C GLN A 832 -24.33 -11.87 -4.81
N ALA A 833 -23.84 -10.71 -5.18
CA ALA A 833 -22.83 -10.00 -4.40
C ALA A 833 -23.39 -9.65 -3.02
N TYR A 834 -22.73 -10.10 -1.96
CA TYR A 834 -23.06 -9.72 -0.57
C TYR A 834 -22.62 -8.28 -0.24
N VAL A 835 -21.86 -7.66 -1.12
CA VAL A 835 -21.34 -6.31 -1.01
C VAL A 835 -22.07 -5.42 -1.98
N THR A 836 -22.73 -4.40 -1.48
CA THR A 836 -23.26 -3.35 -2.35
C THR A 836 -22.11 -2.39 -2.73
N LYS A 837 -22.25 -1.72 -3.84
CA LYS A 837 -21.33 -0.69 -4.27
C LYS A 837 -21.26 0.46 -3.27
N ALA A 838 -22.39 0.90 -2.74
CA ALA A 838 -22.46 1.93 -1.71
C ALA A 838 -21.66 1.54 -0.46
N ASP A 839 -21.74 0.26 -0.02
CA ASP A 839 -20.91 -0.24 1.10
C ASP A 839 -19.41 -0.16 0.78
N ALA A 840 -19.02 -0.49 -0.45
CA ALA A 840 -17.63 -0.42 -0.89
C ALA A 840 -17.14 1.04 -0.99
N GLU A 841 -17.92 1.93 -1.55
CA GLU A 841 -17.60 3.37 -1.66
C GLU A 841 -17.46 4.04 -0.28
N ALA A 842 -18.33 3.72 0.66
CA ALA A 842 -18.28 4.27 2.03
C ALA A 842 -16.99 3.92 2.79
N LYS A 843 -16.28 2.86 2.38
CA LYS A 843 -15.02 2.41 3.00
C LYS A 843 -13.77 3.02 2.34
N LYS A 844 -13.91 3.66 1.17
CA LYS A 844 -12.77 4.26 0.45
C LYS A 844 -12.25 5.50 1.17
N GLY A 845 -10.94 5.60 1.22
CA GLY A 845 -10.26 6.73 1.87
C GLY A 845 -10.25 6.68 3.39
N ILE A 846 -10.94 5.73 4.03
CA ILE A 846 -11.07 5.68 5.49
C ILE A 846 -9.90 4.91 6.12
N LEU A 847 -9.07 5.61 6.89
CA LEU A 847 -8.04 5.05 7.76
C LEU A 847 -8.72 4.55 9.05
N LYS A 848 -8.48 3.29 9.40
CA LYS A 848 -9.11 2.66 10.57
C LYS A 848 -8.25 1.49 11.04
N MET A 849 -7.62 1.63 12.19
CA MET A 849 -6.82 0.56 12.79
C MET A 849 -7.71 -0.62 13.23
N SER A 850 -7.13 -1.82 13.25
CA SER A 850 -7.79 -3.03 13.75
C SER A 850 -8.16 -2.89 15.22
N ALA A 851 -9.45 -3.04 15.54
CA ALA A 851 -9.95 -3.02 16.91
C ALA A 851 -10.30 -4.43 17.41
N CYS A 852 -10.95 -5.23 16.55
CA CYS A 852 -11.36 -6.60 16.87
C CYS A 852 -11.45 -7.44 15.59
N ILE A 853 -11.35 -8.77 15.72
CA ILE A 853 -11.46 -9.68 14.56
C ILE A 853 -12.86 -9.64 13.94
N CYS A 854 -13.90 -9.47 14.74
CA CYS A 854 -15.28 -9.42 14.29
C CYS A 854 -15.61 -8.18 13.45
N CYS A 855 -14.81 -7.10 13.57
CA CYS A 855 -15.00 -5.83 12.85
C CYS A 855 -14.08 -5.68 11.63
N GLU A 856 -13.30 -6.70 11.27
CA GLU A 856 -12.35 -6.61 10.17
C GLU A 856 -13.01 -6.44 8.79
N GLY A 857 -14.25 -6.89 8.65
CA GLY A 857 -15.04 -6.65 7.43
C GLY A 857 -15.30 -5.17 7.15
N ASP A 858 -15.45 -4.33 8.19
CA ASP A 858 -15.56 -2.86 8.03
C ASP A 858 -14.30 -2.24 7.43
N ARG A 859 -13.14 -2.83 7.70
CA ARG A 859 -11.86 -2.37 7.18
C ARG A 859 -11.61 -2.88 5.76
N CYS A 860 -12.28 -3.93 5.30
CA CYS A 860 -12.10 -4.47 3.97
C CYS A 860 -12.60 -3.48 2.91
N LEU A 861 -11.72 -3.02 2.02
CA LEU A 861 -12.01 -2.01 0.99
C LEU A 861 -12.87 -2.54 -0.16
N GLN A 862 -13.20 -3.84 -0.20
CA GLN A 862 -14.01 -4.45 -1.26
C GLN A 862 -13.49 -4.16 -2.68
N CYS A 863 -12.18 -4.31 -2.89
CA CYS A 863 -11.47 -3.88 -4.09
C CYS A 863 -11.96 -4.51 -5.41
N ALA A 864 -12.65 -5.66 -5.35
CA ALA A 864 -13.26 -6.29 -6.52
C ALA A 864 -14.57 -5.60 -6.95
N THR A 865 -15.19 -4.84 -6.04
CA THR A 865 -16.43 -4.09 -6.31
C THR A 865 -16.12 -2.66 -6.73
N VAL A 866 -15.21 -1.97 -6.01
CA VAL A 866 -14.74 -0.61 -6.32
C VAL A 866 -13.27 -0.53 -5.96
N CYS A 867 -12.39 -0.13 -6.88
CA CYS A 867 -10.97 0.06 -6.61
C CYS A 867 -10.59 1.55 -6.52
N GLU A 868 -10.63 2.26 -7.62
CA GLU A 868 -10.38 3.71 -7.76
C GLU A 868 -9.03 4.24 -7.20
N ASN A 869 -8.05 3.37 -6.94
CA ASN A 869 -6.75 3.81 -6.43
C ASN A 869 -6.07 4.83 -7.36
N CYS A 870 -6.20 4.67 -8.68
CA CYS A 870 -5.64 5.59 -9.67
C CYS A 870 -6.38 6.92 -9.73
N VAL A 871 -7.68 6.96 -9.37
CA VAL A 871 -8.48 8.18 -9.23
C VAL A 871 -8.03 8.96 -8.01
N ASP A 872 -7.98 8.29 -6.85
CA ASP A 872 -7.62 8.91 -5.58
C ASP A 872 -6.21 9.51 -5.60
N SER A 873 -5.24 8.78 -6.17
CA SER A 873 -3.82 9.14 -6.14
C SER A 873 -3.38 10.08 -7.27
N CYS A 874 -4.25 10.38 -8.24
CA CYS A 874 -3.89 11.27 -9.35
C CYS A 874 -3.81 12.72 -8.90
N PRO A 875 -2.62 13.37 -8.91
CA PRO A 875 -2.51 14.77 -8.52
C PRO A 875 -3.27 15.72 -9.46
N ASN A 876 -3.38 15.38 -10.73
CA ASN A 876 -4.01 16.24 -11.74
C ASN A 876 -5.49 15.91 -11.98
N ARG A 877 -6.06 14.91 -11.27
CA ARG A 877 -7.45 14.44 -11.42
C ARG A 877 -7.77 13.90 -12.82
N ALA A 878 -6.76 13.43 -13.56
CA ALA A 878 -6.89 12.92 -14.92
C ALA A 878 -7.60 11.56 -15.02
N ASN A 879 -7.65 10.75 -13.94
CA ASN A 879 -8.43 9.52 -13.89
C ASN A 879 -9.78 9.80 -13.22
N VAL A 880 -10.86 9.53 -13.93
CA VAL A 880 -12.22 9.86 -13.49
C VAL A 880 -13.06 8.60 -13.37
N ALA A 881 -13.79 8.45 -12.26
CA ALA A 881 -14.75 7.37 -12.06
C ALA A 881 -16.07 7.71 -12.75
N ILE A 882 -16.50 6.85 -13.67
CA ILE A 882 -17.73 7.00 -14.45
C ILE A 882 -18.79 6.07 -13.87
N ARG A 883 -19.90 6.64 -13.40
CA ARG A 883 -21.07 5.87 -12.92
C ARG A 883 -22.00 5.53 -14.08
N MET A 884 -22.13 4.25 -14.36
CA MET A 884 -22.98 3.73 -15.42
C MET A 884 -24.45 3.70 -15.00
N ALA A 885 -25.37 3.66 -15.98
CA ALA A 885 -26.81 3.61 -15.73
C ALA A 885 -27.26 2.33 -15.00
N ASP A 886 -26.57 1.23 -15.20
CA ASP A 886 -26.82 -0.06 -14.53
C ASP A 886 -26.22 -0.12 -13.09
N GLY A 887 -25.66 0.98 -12.61
CA GLY A 887 -25.02 1.07 -11.31
C GLY A 887 -23.56 0.59 -11.28
N SER A 888 -23.00 0.05 -12.38
CA SER A 888 -21.57 -0.27 -12.46
C SER A 888 -20.69 0.98 -12.52
N HIS A 889 -19.41 0.82 -12.21
CA HIS A 889 -18.41 1.88 -12.34
C HIS A 889 -17.37 1.51 -13.39
N GLN A 890 -16.91 2.52 -14.11
CA GLN A 890 -15.75 2.40 -15.00
C GLN A 890 -14.77 3.54 -14.70
N ILE A 891 -13.51 3.36 -15.05
CA ILE A 891 -12.50 4.41 -14.92
C ILE A 891 -12.07 4.85 -16.31
N VAL A 892 -12.21 6.13 -16.58
CA VAL A 892 -11.75 6.77 -17.82
C VAL A 892 -10.57 7.69 -17.53
N HIS A 893 -9.61 7.68 -18.42
CA HIS A 893 -8.48 8.60 -18.40
C HIS A 893 -8.79 9.82 -19.28
N VAL A 894 -8.54 11.03 -18.79
CA VAL A 894 -8.68 12.27 -19.55
C VAL A 894 -7.28 12.73 -19.97
N ASP A 895 -6.91 12.52 -21.23
CA ASP A 895 -5.56 12.71 -21.75
C ASP A 895 -4.98 14.08 -21.44
N LYS A 896 -5.75 15.12 -21.75
CA LYS A 896 -5.33 16.52 -21.61
C LYS A 896 -4.92 16.94 -20.19
N MET A 897 -5.47 16.26 -19.18
CA MET A 897 -5.19 16.55 -17.78
C MET A 897 -3.96 15.81 -17.24
N CYS A 898 -3.40 14.87 -17.98
CA CYS A 898 -2.30 14.03 -17.53
C CYS A 898 -0.95 14.66 -17.89
N ASN A 899 -0.01 14.71 -16.93
CA ASN A 899 1.39 15.03 -17.16
C ASN A 899 2.33 13.83 -16.98
N GLU A 900 1.80 12.62 -17.02
CA GLU A 900 2.56 11.35 -16.95
C GLU A 900 3.49 11.22 -15.74
N CYS A 901 3.10 11.79 -14.60
CA CYS A 901 3.93 11.76 -13.37
C CYS A 901 4.21 10.35 -12.82
N GLY A 902 3.49 9.31 -13.26
CA GLY A 902 3.68 7.92 -12.88
C GLY A 902 3.06 7.50 -11.54
N ASN A 903 2.48 8.43 -10.77
CA ASN A 903 2.00 8.13 -9.42
C ASN A 903 0.87 7.07 -9.39
N CYS A 904 -0.09 7.12 -10.31
CA CYS A 904 -1.20 6.16 -10.39
C CYS A 904 -0.73 4.72 -10.67
N THR A 905 0.36 4.55 -11.42
CA THR A 905 1.00 3.27 -11.73
C THR A 905 1.38 2.51 -10.46
N GLN A 906 1.83 3.21 -9.41
CA GLN A 906 2.29 2.59 -8.16
C GLN A 906 1.17 1.84 -7.43
N PHE A 907 -0.07 2.30 -7.56
CA PHE A 907 -1.21 1.81 -6.81
C PHE A 907 -2.16 0.93 -7.61
N CYS A 908 -1.96 0.82 -8.92
CA CYS A 908 -2.73 -0.08 -9.77
C CYS A 908 -2.38 -1.54 -9.45
N PRO A 909 -3.38 -2.44 -9.24
CA PRO A 909 -3.13 -3.86 -8.98
C PRO A 909 -2.69 -4.65 -10.22
N TYR A 910 -2.67 -4.06 -11.38
CA TYR A 910 -2.19 -4.64 -12.62
C TYR A 910 -0.76 -4.19 -12.92
N SER A 911 0.01 -5.00 -13.66
CA SER A 911 1.31 -4.63 -14.22
C SER A 911 1.13 -3.74 -15.46
N SER A 912 0.48 -2.61 -15.25
CA SER A 912 0.04 -1.66 -16.26
C SER A 912 0.17 -0.24 -15.74
N GLU A 913 0.15 0.71 -16.65
CA GLU A 913 0.19 2.14 -16.38
C GLU A 913 -1.17 2.77 -16.69
N PRO A 914 -1.99 3.15 -15.70
CA PRO A 914 -3.34 3.67 -15.94
C PRO A 914 -3.40 4.85 -16.92
N CYS A 915 -2.37 5.69 -16.97
CA CYS A 915 -2.29 6.80 -17.92
C CYS A 915 -2.14 6.35 -19.39
N HIS A 916 -1.61 5.14 -19.64
CA HIS A 916 -1.41 4.57 -20.97
C HIS A 916 -2.40 3.46 -21.33
N ASP A 917 -2.90 2.74 -20.34
CA ASP A 917 -3.64 1.50 -20.59
C ASP A 917 -5.15 1.62 -20.33
N LYS A 918 -5.63 2.71 -19.71
CA LYS A 918 -7.06 2.96 -19.51
C LYS A 918 -7.73 3.47 -20.77
N PHE A 919 -9.03 3.21 -20.91
CA PHE A 919 -9.82 3.84 -21.97
C PHE A 919 -9.80 5.37 -21.78
N THR A 920 -9.41 6.09 -22.83
CA THR A 920 -9.00 7.50 -22.76
C THR A 920 -10.01 8.40 -23.47
N LEU A 921 -10.36 9.51 -22.84
CA LEU A 921 -11.10 10.61 -23.45
C LEU A 921 -10.11 11.63 -24.01
N PHE A 922 -10.10 11.78 -25.33
CA PHE A 922 -9.31 12.78 -26.05
C PHE A 922 -10.10 14.07 -26.27
N GLN A 923 -9.42 15.21 -26.26
CA GLN A 923 -10.04 16.52 -26.49
C GLN A 923 -9.94 16.95 -27.96
N THR A 924 -8.85 16.57 -28.63
CA THR A 924 -8.58 16.94 -30.02
C THR A 924 -8.12 15.71 -30.83
N ALA A 925 -8.13 15.85 -32.15
CA ALA A 925 -7.59 14.84 -33.06
C ALA A 925 -6.07 14.69 -32.90
N GLU A 926 -5.39 15.79 -32.64
CA GLU A 926 -3.95 15.83 -32.40
C GLU A 926 -3.60 15.04 -31.13
N ASP A 927 -4.31 15.23 -30.01
CA ASP A 927 -4.10 14.46 -28.77
C ASP A 927 -4.24 12.95 -29.04
N MET A 928 -5.19 12.54 -29.89
CA MET A 928 -5.38 11.15 -30.28
C MET A 928 -4.23 10.63 -31.16
N VAL A 929 -3.69 11.44 -32.06
CA VAL A 929 -2.56 11.05 -32.93
C VAL A 929 -1.29 10.86 -32.12
N ASP A 930 -1.02 11.75 -31.15
CA ASP A 930 0.17 11.73 -30.30
C ASP A 930 0.13 10.63 -29.22
N SER A 931 -1.00 9.96 -29.05
CA SER A 931 -1.20 8.88 -28.06
C SER A 931 -1.35 7.52 -28.75
N HIS A 932 -0.98 6.45 -28.05
CA HIS A 932 -1.27 5.06 -28.43
C HIS A 932 -2.44 4.46 -27.66
N ASN A 933 -3.04 5.19 -26.72
CA ASN A 933 -4.12 4.71 -25.89
C ASN A 933 -5.37 4.36 -26.69
N ALA A 934 -6.07 3.29 -26.31
CA ALA A 934 -7.45 3.09 -26.71
C ALA A 934 -8.32 4.21 -26.12
N GLY A 935 -9.29 4.72 -26.91
CA GLY A 935 -10.07 5.84 -26.41
C GLY A 935 -11.07 6.40 -27.41
N VAL A 936 -11.73 7.48 -27.01
CA VAL A 936 -12.78 8.16 -27.77
C VAL A 936 -12.50 9.65 -27.87
N LEU A 937 -12.80 10.21 -29.05
CA LEU A 937 -12.90 11.63 -29.33
C LEU A 937 -14.32 11.92 -29.83
N PHE A 938 -15.02 12.87 -29.21
CA PHE A 938 -16.34 13.31 -29.64
C PHE A 938 -16.23 14.34 -30.78
N LEU A 939 -16.91 14.08 -31.90
CA LEU A 939 -16.88 14.90 -33.11
C LEU A 939 -18.11 15.83 -33.21
N GLY A 940 -19.01 15.72 -32.22
CA GLY A 940 -20.25 16.50 -32.17
C GLY A 940 -21.50 15.65 -32.47
N GLY A 941 -22.58 15.91 -31.73
CA GLY A 941 -23.80 15.10 -31.77
C GLY A 941 -23.55 13.62 -31.44
N ASP A 942 -24.04 12.72 -32.27
CA ASP A 942 -23.86 11.28 -32.08
C ASP A 942 -22.59 10.72 -32.75
N LYS A 943 -21.74 11.57 -33.30
CA LYS A 943 -20.53 11.15 -34.02
C LYS A 943 -19.33 11.10 -33.09
N VAL A 944 -18.64 9.98 -33.12
CA VAL A 944 -17.43 9.74 -32.31
C VAL A 944 -16.35 9.08 -33.13
N ARG A 945 -15.09 9.38 -32.79
CA ARG A 945 -13.93 8.64 -33.31
C ARG A 945 -13.42 7.74 -32.19
N VAL A 946 -13.35 6.45 -32.43
CA VAL A 946 -12.93 5.45 -31.43
C VAL A 946 -11.72 4.69 -31.92
N ARG A 947 -10.72 4.58 -31.09
CA ARG A 947 -9.56 3.68 -31.25
C ARG A 947 -9.64 2.56 -30.20
N THR A 948 -9.68 1.32 -30.69
CA THR A 948 -9.55 0.12 -29.85
C THR A 948 -8.16 -0.51 -30.09
N PHE A 949 -8.06 -1.32 -31.12
CA PHE A 949 -6.82 -1.92 -31.58
C PHE A 949 -6.55 -1.44 -33.03
N GLY A 950 -5.40 -0.80 -33.27
CA GLY A 950 -5.01 -0.27 -34.58
C GLY A 950 -5.53 1.15 -34.87
N GLU A 951 -5.87 1.43 -36.12
CA GLU A 951 -6.27 2.77 -36.56
C GLU A 951 -7.65 3.20 -36.01
N PRO A 952 -7.82 4.48 -35.68
CA PRO A 952 -9.12 5.00 -35.23
C PRO A 952 -10.19 4.91 -36.32
N LYS A 953 -11.44 4.66 -35.90
CA LYS A 953 -12.61 4.65 -36.80
C LYS A 953 -13.69 5.60 -36.31
N ASP A 954 -14.41 6.19 -37.26
CA ASP A 954 -15.55 7.05 -36.97
C ASP A 954 -16.85 6.23 -36.89
N TYR A 955 -17.64 6.50 -35.87
CA TYR A 955 -18.90 5.82 -35.59
C TYR A 955 -20.03 6.83 -35.43
N ASP A 956 -21.24 6.40 -35.72
CA ASP A 956 -22.47 7.12 -35.44
C ASP A 956 -23.27 6.32 -34.38
N LEU A 957 -23.38 6.86 -33.19
CA LEU A 957 -24.06 6.23 -32.05
C LEU A 957 -25.58 6.18 -32.17
N SER A 958 -26.18 6.94 -33.12
CA SER A 958 -27.62 6.90 -33.40
C SER A 958 -28.04 5.68 -34.24
N GLY A 959 -27.06 5.02 -34.90
CA GLY A 959 -27.22 3.89 -35.78
C GLY A 959 -26.66 2.58 -35.26
N LYS A 960 -26.90 1.50 -36.00
CA LYS A 960 -26.26 0.20 -35.70
C LYS A 960 -24.76 0.29 -36.02
N ASN A 961 -23.91 -0.05 -35.09
CA ASN A 961 -22.45 -0.05 -35.20
C ASN A 961 -21.89 -1.42 -34.73
N ASP A 962 -20.56 -1.60 -34.89
CA ASP A 962 -19.83 -2.83 -34.53
C ASP A 962 -18.97 -2.66 -33.28
N LEU A 963 -19.22 -1.62 -32.45
CA LEU A 963 -18.56 -1.45 -31.16
C LEU A 963 -18.96 -2.55 -30.17
N PRO A 964 -18.04 -3.02 -29.31
CA PRO A 964 -18.40 -3.88 -28.18
C PRO A 964 -19.48 -3.19 -27.31
N ALA A 965 -20.52 -3.92 -26.96
CA ALA A 965 -21.70 -3.36 -26.28
C ALA A 965 -21.39 -2.60 -24.99
N ASP A 966 -20.44 -3.11 -24.17
CA ASP A 966 -20.05 -2.45 -22.91
C ASP A 966 -19.25 -1.15 -23.18
N LEU A 967 -18.46 -1.13 -24.25
CA LEU A 967 -17.72 0.05 -24.67
C LEU A 967 -18.66 1.11 -25.24
N GLU A 968 -19.63 0.73 -26.07
CA GLU A 968 -20.67 1.62 -26.56
C GLU A 968 -21.45 2.24 -25.40
N LYS A 969 -21.86 1.43 -24.42
CA LYS A 969 -22.50 1.91 -23.19
C LYS A 969 -21.67 2.97 -22.46
N LEU A 970 -20.35 2.75 -22.33
CA LEU A 970 -19.44 3.70 -21.67
C LEU A 970 -19.40 5.01 -22.47
N ILE A 971 -19.23 4.94 -23.80
CA ILE A 971 -19.16 6.13 -24.67
C ILE A 971 -20.46 6.93 -24.62
N VAL A 972 -21.60 6.27 -24.70
CA VAL A 972 -22.93 6.91 -24.58
C VAL A 972 -23.08 7.58 -23.20
N THR A 973 -22.63 6.91 -22.11
CA THR A 973 -22.67 7.48 -20.76
C THR A 973 -21.80 8.73 -20.66
N LEU A 974 -20.60 8.72 -21.26
CA LEU A 974 -19.72 9.90 -21.33
C LEU A 974 -20.39 11.06 -22.06
N ARG A 975 -21.00 10.80 -23.22
CA ARG A 975 -21.72 11.81 -24.00
C ARG A 975 -22.85 12.45 -23.20
N ASP A 976 -23.69 11.62 -22.58
CA ASP A 976 -24.97 12.05 -22.02
C ASP A 976 -24.83 12.65 -20.62
N LYS A 977 -23.87 12.17 -19.80
CA LYS A 977 -23.78 12.54 -18.39
C LYS A 977 -22.47 13.21 -18.00
N TYR A 978 -21.42 13.06 -18.79
CA TYR A 978 -20.08 13.54 -18.48
C TYR A 978 -19.53 14.50 -19.54
N SER A 979 -20.41 15.18 -20.29
CA SER A 979 -19.98 16.16 -21.29
C SER A 979 -19.12 17.30 -20.73
N TYR A 980 -19.21 17.57 -19.43
CA TYR A 980 -18.34 18.54 -18.74
C TYR A 980 -16.86 18.12 -18.67
N LEU A 981 -16.53 16.86 -19.01
CA LEU A 981 -15.14 16.39 -19.18
C LEU A 981 -14.55 16.84 -20.54
N TYR A 982 -15.34 17.42 -21.44
CA TYR A 982 -14.84 18.01 -22.70
C TYR A 982 -14.33 19.42 -22.38
N LEU A 983 -13.00 19.56 -22.22
CA LEU A 983 -12.32 20.75 -21.70
C LEU A 983 -12.14 21.87 -22.74
#